data_11a027b45c79a3b8eb4122ad6cd1498a
#
_entry.id   11a027b45c79a3b8eb4122ad6cd1498a
#
_cell.length_a   1.000
_cell.length_b   1.000
_cell.length_c   1.000
_cell.angle_alpha   90.00
_cell.angle_beta   90.00
_cell.angle_gamma   90.00
#
_symmetry.space_group_name_H-M   'P 1'
#
loop_
_entity.id
_entity.type
_entity.pdbx_description
1 polymer ?
#
loop_
_entity_poly.entity_id
_entity_poly.type
_entity_poly.pdbx_seq_one_letter_code
_entity_poly.pdbx_strand_id
1 'polypeptide(L)'
;MQPIELWTGKQLFSVLLRPHANVRVYINLIVKEKNYSKPNKEHKKERETMCPNDGYVYFRNSELISGQLGKATLGNGNKDGLYSILLRDYNAYAAATCMNRLAKLSARWIGNHGFSIGIDDVQPGKKLVDEKGKTISNGYRHCNKLIADYNGGRLALKPGCDATQTLETEITERLNKLREEAGDVCMKELHWRNSPLIMSQCGSKGSPINISQMIACVGQQSVGGSRAPDGFIDRSLPHFPRKSKTPAAKGFVANSFYSGLSATEFFFHTMGGREGLVDTAVKTADTGYMARRLSKGLEDLCVQYDNTVQDAGGGIVQFLYGDDGLDPAIMEGKAGVPLNFDRLFMKVKATCGAEEDEYLSPSDISNIVQSLLLKHNGTLDGICSESFRKSLSSFLGDQAKRLECLMKLVDGVEVENFDNIKNVEGRTGISKNTEKIAQKVSGITEKQLEITSRLDIFCSSSASVQWVFLKTCLDRYVWKRIEPGTAIGAIGAQSIGEPGTQMTLKTFHFAGVASMNITQGVPRIKEIINGAKRISTPIITVELEHNSNVNAARIIKGRIQKTVLGQVAKSIKIVMTSRSASVKVTLDMKTIREAQLSLDANIVRELILETPKIKRKLQRINVLEDGKLEVFPGGDRNKLHFELHSLKNMLPAVVVKGIKTVERVVIAQKKLDDAENDHGGPKYNMFVEGTGLQAVMGTEGVDGRKTKCNHIIEVQETLGIEAARKCIIDEIQGTMESHGMSIDIRHMMLLADVMTSRGVVLGITRFGIQKMDKSVLMLASFEKTSDHLFNASVKGKDDKIEGVSECIIMGIPVAIGTGVLKIQQR
;
A
#
# COMPACT_ATOMS: atom_id res chain seq x y z
N MET A 1 -61.26 -0.84 8.94
CA MET A 1 -59.89 -1.23 9.34
C MET A 1 -59.00 -0.01 9.22
N GLN A 2 -58.42 0.46 10.29
CA GLN A 2 -57.44 1.53 10.23
C GLN A 2 -56.20 0.98 9.50
N PRO A 3 -55.56 1.72 8.59
CA PRO A 3 -54.32 1.27 7.95
C PRO A 3 -53.25 1.08 9.00
N ILE A 4 -52.57 -0.06 8.94
CA ILE A 4 -51.42 -0.34 9.79
C ILE A 4 -50.31 0.64 9.42
N GLU A 5 -49.74 1.34 10.39
CA GLU A 5 -48.61 2.22 10.17
C GLU A 5 -47.38 1.40 9.77
N LEU A 6 -46.87 1.61 8.58
CA LEU A 6 -45.69 0.95 8.05
C LEU A 6 -44.54 1.94 7.99
N TRP A 7 -43.40 1.54 8.52
CA TRP A 7 -42.16 2.34 8.56
C TRP A 7 -41.07 1.65 7.72
N THR A 8 -40.36 2.43 6.93
CA THR A 8 -39.20 1.92 6.24
C THR A 8 -38.01 1.88 7.20
N GLY A 9 -37.04 1.00 6.95
CA GLY A 9 -35.82 0.93 7.73
C GLY A 9 -35.04 2.26 7.77
N LYS A 10 -35.09 3.04 6.69
CA LYS A 10 -34.45 4.37 6.60
C LYS A 10 -35.12 5.36 7.57
N GLN A 11 -36.45 5.38 7.64
CA GLN A 11 -37.20 6.23 8.57
C GLN A 11 -36.91 5.83 10.02
N LEU A 12 -36.92 4.53 10.35
CA LEU A 12 -36.60 4.03 11.68
C LEU A 12 -35.16 4.47 12.09
N PHE A 13 -34.22 4.38 11.16
CA PHE A 13 -32.85 4.79 11.45
C PHE A 13 -32.72 6.31 11.68
N SER A 14 -33.45 7.10 10.95
CA SER A 14 -33.54 8.56 11.17
C SER A 14 -34.08 8.90 12.58
N VAL A 15 -35.09 8.16 13.04
CA VAL A 15 -35.61 8.29 14.42
C VAL A 15 -34.60 7.85 15.47
N LEU A 16 -33.76 6.83 15.19
CA LEU A 16 -32.68 6.45 16.13
C LEU A 16 -31.70 7.59 16.39
N LEU A 17 -31.37 8.36 15.33
CA LEU A 17 -30.47 9.51 15.42
C LEU A 17 -31.14 10.69 16.11
N ARG A 18 -32.35 11.03 15.69
CA ARG A 18 -33.11 12.19 16.19
C ARG A 18 -34.53 11.78 16.64
N PRO A 19 -34.67 11.24 17.87
CA PRO A 19 -35.93 10.71 18.36
C PRO A 19 -37.00 11.80 18.59
N HIS A 20 -36.60 13.03 18.86
CA HIS A 20 -37.51 14.16 19.12
C HIS A 20 -36.98 15.42 18.43
N ALA A 21 -37.87 16.35 18.12
CA ALA A 21 -37.54 17.64 17.51
C ALA A 21 -36.56 18.47 18.38
N ASN A 22 -36.63 18.32 19.69
CA ASN A 22 -35.78 19.02 20.65
C ASN A 22 -34.33 18.55 20.67
N VAL A 23 -34.03 17.37 20.11
CA VAL A 23 -32.65 16.87 19.99
C VAL A 23 -31.96 17.57 18.83
N ARG A 24 -31.02 18.46 19.15
CA ARG A 24 -30.24 19.25 18.18
C ARG A 24 -29.04 18.46 17.64
N VAL A 25 -29.30 17.30 17.03
CA VAL A 25 -28.29 16.51 16.36
C VAL A 25 -28.57 16.55 14.86
N TYR A 26 -27.68 17.18 14.10
CA TYR A 26 -27.78 17.33 12.64
C TYR A 26 -26.55 16.70 11.99
N ILE A 27 -26.72 15.50 11.46
CA ILE A 27 -25.65 14.75 10.80
C ILE A 27 -25.80 14.87 9.30
N ASN A 28 -24.71 15.26 8.65
CA ASN A 28 -24.58 15.26 7.20
C ASN A 28 -23.40 14.36 6.84
N LEU A 29 -23.67 13.32 6.07
CA LEU A 29 -22.71 12.27 5.79
C LEU A 29 -22.97 11.65 4.43
N ILE A 30 -21.90 11.44 3.65
CA ILE A 30 -21.92 10.70 2.41
C ILE A 30 -20.86 9.61 2.49
N VAL A 31 -21.27 8.34 2.45
CA VAL A 31 -20.35 7.20 2.50
C VAL A 31 -20.69 6.21 1.40
N LYS A 32 -19.67 5.73 0.71
CA LYS A 32 -19.80 4.64 -0.26
C LYS A 32 -19.71 3.30 0.43
N GLU A 33 -20.78 2.51 0.36
CA GLU A 33 -20.81 1.16 0.91
C GLU A 33 -20.38 0.08 -0.10
N LYS A 34 -20.06 -1.12 0.41
CA LYS A 34 -19.66 -2.26 -0.42
C LYS A 34 -20.75 -2.74 -1.38
N ASN A 35 -22.03 -2.52 -1.02
CA ASN A 35 -23.17 -2.87 -1.85
C ASN A 35 -23.28 -2.03 -3.12
N TYR A 36 -22.53 -0.93 -3.19
CA TYR A 36 -22.47 -0.12 -4.37
C TYR A 36 -21.79 -0.91 -5.50
N SER A 37 -22.59 -1.43 -6.41
CA SER A 37 -22.12 -1.93 -7.69
C SER A 37 -22.45 -0.91 -8.77
N LYS A 38 -21.42 -0.46 -9.50
CA LYS A 38 -21.64 0.38 -10.69
C LYS A 38 -22.62 -0.34 -11.61
N PRO A 39 -23.62 0.35 -12.17
CA PRO A 39 -24.50 -0.25 -13.15
C PRO A 39 -23.66 -0.74 -14.33
N ASN A 40 -23.68 -2.05 -14.58
CA ASN A 40 -23.01 -2.64 -15.74
C ASN A 40 -23.71 -2.09 -17.00
N LYS A 41 -22.92 -1.55 -17.94
CA LYS A 41 -23.43 -1.02 -19.22
C LYS A 41 -24.16 -2.07 -20.05
N GLU A 42 -23.90 -3.36 -19.82
CA GLU A 42 -24.43 -4.47 -20.63
C GLU A 42 -25.70 -5.14 -20.08
N HIS A 43 -25.98 -5.01 -18.78
CA HIS A 43 -27.16 -5.59 -18.18
C HIS A 43 -28.00 -4.52 -17.48
N LYS A 44 -28.94 -3.93 -18.22
CA LYS A 44 -30.10 -3.17 -17.70
C LYS A 44 -31.07 -4.10 -16.93
N LYS A 45 -30.60 -4.95 -16.02
CA LYS A 45 -31.49 -5.58 -15.08
C LYS A 45 -31.86 -4.53 -14.05
N GLU A 46 -33.14 -4.18 -14.08
CA GLU A 46 -33.77 -3.32 -13.11
C GLU A 46 -33.44 -3.85 -11.72
N ARG A 47 -32.73 -3.06 -10.94
CA ARG A 47 -32.60 -3.30 -9.52
C ARG A 47 -33.91 -2.92 -8.88
N GLU A 48 -34.39 -3.74 -7.95
CA GLU A 48 -35.53 -3.48 -7.08
C GLU A 48 -35.32 -2.28 -6.13
N THR A 49 -34.45 -1.33 -6.48
CA THR A 49 -34.11 -0.16 -5.66
C THR A 49 -34.68 1.09 -6.30
N MET A 50 -35.31 1.93 -5.50
CA MET A 50 -35.97 3.16 -5.95
C MET A 50 -34.99 4.21 -6.48
N CYS A 51 -33.71 4.11 -6.17
CA CYS A 51 -32.70 5.07 -6.56
C CYS A 51 -31.46 4.36 -7.17
N PRO A 52 -30.99 4.77 -8.35
CA PRO A 52 -29.74 4.23 -8.95
C PRO A 52 -28.50 4.39 -8.07
N ASN A 53 -28.53 5.33 -7.14
CA ASN A 53 -27.44 5.66 -6.21
C ASN A 53 -27.63 5.04 -4.83
N ASP A 54 -28.47 4.07 -4.65
CA ASP A 54 -28.73 3.41 -3.35
C ASP A 54 -27.47 2.77 -2.70
N GLY A 55 -26.37 2.66 -3.42
CA GLY A 55 -25.08 2.27 -2.88
C GLY A 55 -24.35 3.36 -2.11
N TYR A 56 -24.76 4.63 -2.25
CA TYR A 56 -24.26 5.72 -1.43
C TYR A 56 -25.20 5.94 -0.25
N VAL A 57 -24.64 5.83 0.96
CA VAL A 57 -25.35 6.22 2.18
C VAL A 57 -25.29 7.73 2.28
N TYR A 58 -26.45 8.36 2.22
CA TYR A 58 -26.58 9.81 2.30
C TYR A 58 -27.49 10.21 3.46
N PHE A 59 -26.88 10.87 4.44
CA PHE A 59 -27.60 11.53 5.54
C PHE A 59 -27.63 13.03 5.32
N ARG A 60 -28.81 13.62 5.49
CA ARG A 60 -28.98 15.06 5.55
C ARG A 60 -29.82 15.42 6.77
N ASN A 61 -29.31 16.30 7.63
CA ASN A 61 -29.97 16.74 8.88
C ASN A 61 -30.43 15.56 9.75
N SER A 62 -29.63 14.50 9.84
CA SER A 62 -29.93 13.25 10.54
C SER A 62 -31.00 12.36 9.90
N GLU A 63 -31.48 12.72 8.72
CA GLU A 63 -32.39 11.86 7.94
C GLU A 63 -31.61 11.02 6.94
N LEU A 64 -31.87 9.72 6.94
CA LEU A 64 -31.31 8.80 5.96
C LEU A 64 -32.12 8.86 4.67
N ILE A 65 -31.59 9.50 3.64
CA ILE A 65 -32.30 9.71 2.37
C ILE A 65 -32.09 8.52 1.45
N SER A 66 -30.85 8.04 1.29
CA SER A 66 -30.53 6.94 0.39
C SER A 66 -29.46 6.00 0.96
N GLY A 67 -29.33 4.83 0.37
CA GLY A 67 -28.30 3.86 0.68
C GLY A 67 -28.72 2.79 1.69
N GLN A 68 -27.91 1.75 1.74
CA GLN A 68 -28.03 0.65 2.70
C GLN A 68 -26.85 0.73 3.65
N LEU A 69 -27.13 0.73 4.95
CA LEU A 69 -26.11 0.82 5.99
C LEU A 69 -25.30 -0.48 6.07
N GLY A 70 -24.00 -0.32 6.11
CA GLY A 70 -23.07 -1.43 6.21
C GLY A 70 -21.88 -1.09 7.11
N LYS A 71 -20.80 -1.86 6.96
CA LYS A 71 -19.60 -1.72 7.77
C LYS A 71 -18.88 -0.37 7.58
N ALA A 72 -18.94 0.21 6.38
CA ALA A 72 -18.31 1.50 6.13
C ALA A 72 -18.98 2.64 6.91
N THR A 73 -20.30 2.55 7.12
CA THR A 73 -21.06 3.57 7.87
C THR A 73 -21.09 3.31 9.37
N LEU A 74 -21.36 2.08 9.80
CA LEU A 74 -21.60 1.71 11.20
C LEU A 74 -20.44 0.95 11.85
N GLY A 75 -19.50 0.46 11.04
CA GLY A 75 -18.43 -0.42 11.53
C GLY A 75 -17.27 0.33 12.19
N ASN A 76 -16.42 -0.46 12.82
CA ASN A 76 -15.19 -0.01 13.44
C ASN A 76 -14.13 0.38 12.38
N GLY A 77 -13.29 1.35 12.71
CA GLY A 77 -12.11 1.74 11.94
C GLY A 77 -12.34 2.74 10.79
N ASN A 78 -13.57 3.22 10.57
CA ASN A 78 -13.83 4.28 9.62
C ASN A 78 -13.98 5.63 10.32
N LYS A 79 -13.01 6.52 10.13
CA LYS A 79 -13.03 7.87 10.68
C LYS A 79 -14.19 8.74 10.15
N ASP A 80 -14.72 8.39 8.97
CA ASP A 80 -15.89 9.03 8.35
C ASP A 80 -17.20 8.30 8.66
N GLY A 81 -17.18 7.33 9.57
CA GLY A 81 -18.37 6.60 10.01
C GLY A 81 -19.30 7.42 10.91
N LEU A 82 -20.57 6.98 10.99
CA LEU A 82 -21.63 7.68 11.73
C LEU A 82 -21.26 7.94 13.20
N TYR A 83 -20.79 6.93 13.91
CA TYR A 83 -20.47 7.07 15.33
C TYR A 83 -19.25 7.92 15.60
N SER A 84 -18.25 7.89 14.71
CA SER A 84 -17.09 8.78 14.79
C SER A 84 -17.50 10.24 14.65
N ILE A 85 -18.47 10.52 13.77
CA ILE A 85 -19.01 11.86 13.57
C ILE A 85 -19.83 12.30 14.78
N LEU A 86 -20.70 11.45 15.31
CA LEU A 86 -21.46 11.74 16.52
C LEU A 86 -20.55 12.09 17.70
N LEU A 87 -19.49 11.31 17.90
CA LEU A 87 -18.52 11.53 18.97
C LEU A 87 -17.79 12.87 18.83
N ARG A 88 -17.31 13.19 17.63
CA ARG A 88 -16.52 14.39 17.37
C ARG A 88 -17.32 15.68 17.32
N ASP A 89 -18.52 15.60 16.73
CA ASP A 89 -19.32 16.80 16.48
C ASP A 89 -20.26 17.14 17.62
N TYR A 90 -20.60 16.16 18.44
CA TYR A 90 -21.52 16.36 19.56
C TYR A 90 -20.86 15.94 20.88
N ASN A 91 -21.10 14.72 21.35
CA ASN A 91 -20.48 14.18 22.56
C ASN A 91 -20.55 12.65 22.60
N ALA A 92 -19.84 12.06 23.56
CA ALA A 92 -19.83 10.61 23.79
C ALA A 92 -21.23 10.08 24.17
N TYR A 93 -22.04 10.85 24.90
CA TYR A 93 -23.39 10.48 25.30
C TYR A 93 -24.32 10.30 24.09
N ALA A 94 -24.26 11.20 23.12
CA ALA A 94 -25.06 11.09 21.89
C ALA A 94 -24.69 9.82 21.10
N ALA A 95 -23.42 9.53 20.96
CA ALA A 95 -22.93 8.31 20.30
C ALA A 95 -23.37 7.04 21.03
N ALA A 96 -23.15 6.96 22.34
CA ALA A 96 -23.52 5.82 23.17
C ALA A 96 -25.04 5.58 23.16
N THR A 97 -25.83 6.65 23.26
CA THR A 97 -27.30 6.55 23.24
C THR A 97 -27.82 6.05 21.90
N CYS A 98 -27.23 6.51 20.79
CA CYS A 98 -27.58 6.03 19.45
C CYS A 98 -27.21 4.54 19.28
N MET A 99 -26.02 4.11 19.74
CA MET A 99 -25.60 2.71 19.74
C MET A 99 -26.58 1.83 20.54
N ASN A 100 -26.97 2.25 21.74
CA ASN A 100 -27.91 1.51 22.57
C ASN A 100 -29.29 1.36 21.93
N ARG A 101 -29.80 2.44 21.30
CA ARG A 101 -31.08 2.39 20.56
C ARG A 101 -30.98 1.42 19.40
N LEU A 102 -29.90 1.48 18.64
CA LEU A 102 -29.68 0.55 17.50
C LEU A 102 -29.58 -0.90 17.98
N ALA A 103 -28.82 -1.17 19.03
CA ALA A 103 -28.68 -2.51 19.59
C ALA A 103 -30.03 -3.09 20.04
N LYS A 104 -30.83 -2.31 20.74
CA LYS A 104 -32.18 -2.72 21.17
C LYS A 104 -33.13 -2.97 20.01
N LEU A 105 -33.14 -2.07 19.01
CA LEU A 105 -33.97 -2.22 17.81
C LEU A 105 -33.56 -3.45 17.00
N SER A 106 -32.28 -3.60 16.73
CA SER A 106 -31.75 -4.72 15.92
C SER A 106 -31.98 -6.06 16.58
N ALA A 107 -31.82 -6.17 17.89
CA ALA A 107 -32.08 -7.40 18.64
C ALA A 107 -33.57 -7.81 18.54
N ARG A 108 -34.51 -6.86 18.68
CA ARG A 108 -35.93 -7.12 18.54
C ARG A 108 -36.32 -7.46 17.10
N TRP A 109 -35.76 -6.74 16.14
CA TRP A 109 -36.04 -6.98 14.72
C TRP A 109 -35.57 -8.36 14.29
N ILE A 110 -34.33 -8.76 14.65
CA ILE A 110 -33.77 -10.05 14.28
C ILE A 110 -34.51 -11.20 14.97
N GLY A 111 -34.99 -10.98 16.22
CA GLY A 111 -35.81 -11.93 16.94
C GLY A 111 -37.14 -12.26 16.24
N ASN A 112 -37.75 -11.24 15.58
CA ASN A 112 -38.98 -11.42 14.83
C ASN A 112 -38.74 -11.91 13.39
N HIS A 113 -37.64 -11.46 12.76
CA HIS A 113 -37.32 -11.82 11.38
C HIS A 113 -36.69 -13.22 11.28
N GLY A 114 -35.89 -13.62 12.25
CA GLY A 114 -35.06 -14.82 12.21
C GLY A 114 -33.84 -14.66 11.30
N PHE A 115 -32.76 -15.34 11.63
CA PHE A 115 -31.55 -15.43 10.82
C PHE A 115 -30.87 -16.76 11.07
N SER A 116 -30.70 -17.57 10.02
CA SER A 116 -30.04 -18.87 10.10
C SER A 116 -29.16 -19.10 8.88
N ILE A 117 -28.17 -19.96 9.05
CA ILE A 117 -27.33 -20.45 7.94
C ILE A 117 -27.58 -21.97 7.88
N GLY A 118 -28.13 -22.43 6.77
CA GLY A 118 -28.39 -23.83 6.48
C GLY A 118 -27.54 -24.37 5.35
N ILE A 119 -27.63 -25.68 5.14
CA ILE A 119 -26.95 -26.31 4.00
C ILE A 119 -27.50 -25.85 2.65
N ASP A 120 -28.76 -25.44 2.62
CA ASP A 120 -29.41 -24.91 1.44
C ASP A 120 -28.79 -23.60 0.94
N ASP A 121 -28.24 -22.80 1.87
CA ASP A 121 -27.55 -21.54 1.54
C ASP A 121 -26.27 -21.75 0.75
N VAL A 122 -25.65 -22.92 0.83
CA VAL A 122 -24.39 -23.26 0.18
C VAL A 122 -24.55 -24.27 -0.96
N GLN A 123 -25.81 -24.68 -1.28
CA GLN A 123 -26.08 -25.61 -2.36
C GLN A 123 -25.85 -24.93 -3.74
N PRO A 124 -25.02 -25.51 -4.60
CA PRO A 124 -24.79 -24.96 -5.94
C PRO A 124 -26.02 -25.15 -6.83
N GLY A 125 -26.41 -24.13 -7.57
CA GLY A 125 -27.46 -24.22 -8.57
C GLY A 125 -27.01 -24.98 -9.84
N LYS A 126 -27.96 -25.47 -10.61
CA LYS A 126 -27.69 -26.24 -11.85
C LYS A 126 -26.86 -25.43 -12.86
N LYS A 127 -27.16 -24.14 -13.05
CA LYS A 127 -26.40 -23.26 -13.95
C LYS A 127 -24.94 -23.14 -13.53
N LEU A 128 -24.70 -22.97 -12.23
CA LEU A 128 -23.35 -22.87 -11.70
C LEU A 128 -22.55 -24.15 -11.96
N VAL A 129 -23.14 -25.33 -11.76
CA VAL A 129 -22.49 -26.62 -11.97
C VAL A 129 -22.09 -26.78 -13.45
N ASP A 130 -22.98 -26.45 -14.37
CA ASP A 130 -22.76 -26.56 -15.82
C ASP A 130 -21.71 -25.55 -16.31
N GLU A 131 -21.82 -24.29 -15.91
CA GLU A 131 -20.89 -23.24 -16.31
C GLU A 131 -19.50 -23.45 -15.68
N LYS A 132 -19.45 -23.85 -14.41
CA LYS A 132 -18.21 -24.23 -13.74
C LYS A 132 -17.49 -25.37 -14.50
N GLY A 133 -18.23 -26.43 -14.87
CA GLY A 133 -17.67 -27.56 -15.62
C GLY A 133 -17.05 -27.11 -16.95
N LYS A 134 -17.75 -26.25 -17.68
CA LYS A 134 -17.27 -25.68 -18.95
C LYS A 134 -16.03 -24.81 -18.75
N THR A 135 -16.06 -23.92 -17.77
CA THR A 135 -14.97 -22.98 -17.46
C THR A 135 -13.72 -23.73 -17.04
N ILE A 136 -13.83 -24.73 -16.16
CA ILE A 136 -12.69 -25.54 -15.72
C ILE A 136 -12.10 -26.34 -16.87
N SER A 137 -12.94 -26.99 -17.70
CA SER A 137 -12.49 -27.77 -18.85
C SER A 137 -11.75 -26.90 -19.88
N ASN A 138 -12.25 -25.70 -20.13
CA ASN A 138 -11.60 -24.73 -21.02
C ASN A 138 -10.28 -24.24 -20.44
N GLY A 139 -10.25 -23.98 -19.13
CA GLY A 139 -9.02 -23.61 -18.43
C GLY A 139 -7.95 -24.68 -18.47
N TYR A 140 -8.32 -25.93 -18.25
CA TYR A 140 -7.38 -27.04 -18.33
C TYR A 140 -6.84 -27.24 -19.74
N ARG A 141 -7.69 -27.11 -20.78
CA ARG A 141 -7.23 -27.14 -22.17
C ARG A 141 -6.20 -26.04 -22.46
N HIS A 142 -6.45 -24.83 -21.98
CA HIS A 142 -5.51 -23.72 -22.14
C HIS A 142 -4.19 -23.98 -21.41
N CYS A 143 -4.23 -24.41 -20.15
CA CYS A 143 -3.02 -24.76 -19.40
C CYS A 143 -2.24 -25.90 -20.04
N ASN A 144 -2.92 -26.93 -20.55
CA ASN A 144 -2.26 -28.05 -21.25
C ASN A 144 -1.60 -27.59 -22.56
N LYS A 145 -2.21 -26.62 -23.27
CA LYS A 145 -1.59 -25.99 -24.44
C LYS A 145 -0.31 -25.25 -24.07
N LEU A 146 -0.33 -24.44 -23.02
CA LEU A 146 0.87 -23.74 -22.54
C LEU A 146 1.97 -24.72 -22.14
N ILE A 147 1.63 -25.86 -21.52
CA ILE A 147 2.59 -26.90 -21.16
C ILE A 147 3.17 -27.56 -22.40
N ALA A 148 2.35 -27.81 -23.42
CA ALA A 148 2.80 -28.35 -24.69
C ALA A 148 3.73 -27.40 -25.44
N ASP A 149 3.40 -26.09 -25.45
CA ASP A 149 4.24 -25.06 -26.07
C ASP A 149 5.58 -24.91 -25.32
N TYR A 150 5.55 -25.01 -23.98
CA TYR A 150 6.77 -25.04 -23.15
C TYR A 150 7.66 -26.27 -23.49
N ASN A 151 7.07 -27.46 -23.55
CA ASN A 151 7.82 -28.67 -23.86
C ASN A 151 8.36 -28.68 -25.31
N GLY A 152 7.65 -27.97 -26.20
CA GLY A 152 8.08 -27.77 -27.59
C GLY A 152 9.05 -26.60 -27.81
N GLY A 153 9.40 -25.83 -26.74
CA GLY A 153 10.28 -24.67 -26.83
C GLY A 153 9.68 -23.47 -27.59
N ARG A 154 8.35 -23.44 -27.76
CA ARG A 154 7.62 -22.39 -28.52
C ARG A 154 6.96 -21.34 -27.63
N LEU A 155 7.15 -21.44 -26.31
CA LEU A 155 6.56 -20.50 -25.35
C LEU A 155 7.15 -19.10 -25.55
N ALA A 156 6.29 -18.09 -25.74
CA ALA A 156 6.72 -16.68 -25.75
C ALA A 156 7.15 -16.25 -24.34
N LEU A 157 8.42 -15.90 -24.18
CA LEU A 157 8.99 -15.52 -22.89
C LEU A 157 8.50 -14.14 -22.46
N LYS A 158 8.05 -14.02 -21.21
CA LYS A 158 7.80 -12.70 -20.61
C LYS A 158 9.13 -11.98 -20.39
N PRO A 159 9.19 -10.66 -20.56
CA PRO A 159 10.42 -9.89 -20.37
C PRO A 159 11.05 -10.13 -19.00
N GLY A 160 12.30 -10.56 -18.97
CA GLY A 160 13.03 -10.81 -17.72
C GLY A 160 12.71 -12.12 -16.99
N CYS A 161 11.95 -13.04 -17.62
CA CYS A 161 11.63 -14.35 -17.04
C CYS A 161 12.26 -15.49 -17.85
N ASP A 162 12.65 -16.54 -17.17
CA ASP A 162 12.98 -17.83 -17.78
C ASP A 162 11.72 -18.54 -18.29
N ALA A 163 11.88 -19.53 -19.17
CA ALA A 163 10.76 -20.29 -19.71
C ALA A 163 9.92 -20.95 -18.62
N THR A 164 10.54 -21.46 -17.56
CA THR A 164 9.86 -22.05 -16.40
C THR A 164 9.08 -21.00 -15.61
N GLN A 165 9.67 -19.84 -15.36
CA GLN A 165 9.02 -18.74 -14.65
C GLN A 165 7.84 -18.17 -15.45
N THR A 166 8.01 -18.01 -16.75
CA THR A 166 6.94 -17.56 -17.65
C THR A 166 5.76 -18.52 -17.61
N LEU A 167 6.02 -19.83 -17.74
CA LEU A 167 4.98 -20.85 -17.69
C LEU A 167 4.23 -20.83 -16.34
N GLU A 168 4.96 -20.80 -15.23
CA GLU A 168 4.35 -20.79 -13.89
C GLU A 168 3.49 -19.52 -13.65
N THR A 169 3.95 -18.38 -14.13
CA THR A 169 3.21 -17.11 -14.01
C THR A 169 1.92 -17.17 -14.83
N GLU A 170 1.97 -17.60 -16.09
CA GLU A 170 0.79 -17.65 -16.96
C GLU A 170 -0.24 -18.67 -16.48
N ILE A 171 0.21 -19.86 -16.05
CA ILE A 171 -0.70 -20.85 -15.49
C ILE A 171 -1.35 -20.32 -14.22
N THR A 172 -0.59 -19.71 -13.31
CA THR A 172 -1.14 -19.16 -12.05
C THR A 172 -2.14 -18.05 -12.31
N GLU A 173 -1.84 -17.13 -13.23
CA GLU A 173 -2.74 -16.06 -13.64
C GLU A 173 -4.04 -16.63 -14.22
N ARG A 174 -3.96 -17.60 -15.09
CA ARG A 174 -5.14 -18.25 -15.68
C ARG A 174 -5.98 -18.99 -14.64
N LEU A 175 -5.35 -19.72 -13.72
CA LEU A 175 -6.05 -20.46 -12.67
C LEU A 175 -6.74 -19.51 -11.66
N ASN A 176 -6.13 -18.38 -11.33
CA ASN A 176 -6.77 -17.35 -10.52
C ASN A 176 -8.00 -16.76 -11.22
N LYS A 177 -7.87 -16.46 -12.52
CA LYS A 177 -8.99 -15.97 -13.32
C LYS A 177 -10.14 -16.99 -13.40
N LEU A 178 -9.84 -18.29 -13.52
CA LEU A 178 -10.87 -19.33 -13.46
C LEU A 178 -11.65 -19.33 -12.14
N ARG A 179 -10.96 -19.17 -11.03
CA ARG A 179 -11.61 -19.09 -9.72
C ARG A 179 -12.50 -17.83 -9.62
N GLU A 180 -12.05 -16.71 -10.15
CA GLU A 180 -12.84 -15.46 -10.17
C GLU A 180 -14.07 -15.60 -11.06
N GLU A 181 -13.92 -16.12 -12.28
CA GLU A 181 -15.03 -16.38 -13.20
C GLU A 181 -16.09 -17.31 -12.58
N ALA A 182 -15.66 -18.41 -11.94
CA ALA A 182 -16.58 -19.31 -11.22
C ALA A 182 -17.26 -18.62 -10.02
N GLY A 183 -16.53 -17.75 -9.31
CA GLY A 183 -17.06 -16.95 -8.22
C GLY A 183 -18.10 -15.94 -8.68
N ASP A 184 -17.89 -15.28 -9.79
CA ASP A 184 -18.82 -14.30 -10.35
C ASP A 184 -20.14 -14.94 -10.79
N VAL A 185 -20.07 -16.12 -11.39
CA VAL A 185 -21.26 -16.91 -11.72
C VAL A 185 -22.03 -17.29 -10.46
N CYS A 186 -21.31 -17.75 -9.43
CA CYS A 186 -21.89 -18.09 -8.14
C CYS A 186 -22.62 -16.89 -7.50
N MET A 187 -21.97 -15.73 -7.44
CA MET A 187 -22.55 -14.52 -6.83
C MET A 187 -23.78 -14.00 -7.59
N LYS A 188 -23.88 -14.25 -8.90
CA LYS A 188 -25.04 -13.85 -9.72
C LYS A 188 -26.24 -14.81 -9.57
N GLU A 189 -25.99 -16.08 -9.32
CA GLU A 189 -27.03 -17.11 -9.20
C GLU A 189 -27.67 -17.13 -7.79
N LEU A 190 -26.90 -16.75 -6.75
CA LEU A 190 -27.40 -16.75 -5.38
C LEU A 190 -28.58 -15.78 -5.19
N HIS A 191 -29.61 -16.26 -4.50
CA HIS A 191 -30.76 -15.44 -4.15
C HIS A 191 -30.36 -14.33 -3.17
N TRP A 192 -30.96 -13.14 -3.31
CA TRP A 192 -30.61 -11.97 -2.48
C TRP A 192 -30.88 -12.18 -0.97
N ARG A 193 -31.73 -13.12 -0.58
CA ARG A 193 -31.97 -13.52 0.83
C ARG A 193 -30.96 -14.52 1.37
N ASN A 194 -29.97 -14.94 0.58
CA ASN A 194 -28.96 -15.87 1.04
C ASN A 194 -28.17 -15.29 2.22
N SER A 195 -28.14 -15.98 3.36
CA SER A 195 -27.55 -15.48 4.60
C SER A 195 -26.05 -15.20 4.49
N PRO A 196 -25.20 -16.09 3.95
CA PRO A 196 -23.80 -15.80 3.67
C PRO A 196 -23.59 -14.61 2.74
N LEU A 197 -24.44 -14.45 1.71
CA LEU A 197 -24.38 -13.34 0.77
C LEU A 197 -24.65 -12.00 1.46
N ILE A 198 -25.69 -11.93 2.27
CA ILE A 198 -26.02 -10.73 3.08
C ILE A 198 -24.88 -10.37 4.00
N MET A 199 -24.30 -11.34 4.72
CA MET A 199 -23.17 -11.10 5.63
C MET A 199 -21.94 -10.56 4.90
N SER A 200 -21.65 -11.09 3.72
CA SER A 200 -20.55 -10.64 2.88
C SER A 200 -20.77 -9.24 2.30
N GLN A 201 -21.99 -8.95 1.84
CA GLN A 201 -22.34 -7.65 1.26
C GLN A 201 -22.34 -6.53 2.30
N CYS A 202 -22.92 -6.75 3.48
CA CYS A 202 -22.88 -5.75 4.55
C CYS A 202 -21.49 -5.62 5.18
N GLY A 203 -20.59 -6.56 4.93
CA GLY A 203 -19.21 -6.53 5.40
C GLY A 203 -19.00 -6.97 6.84
N SER A 204 -20.00 -7.62 7.45
CA SER A 204 -19.91 -8.09 8.84
C SER A 204 -18.93 -9.25 8.97
N LYS A 205 -19.12 -10.32 8.21
CA LYS A 205 -18.27 -11.51 8.19
C LYS A 205 -18.26 -12.15 6.79
N GLY A 206 -17.15 -12.80 6.48
CA GLY A 206 -16.97 -13.46 5.19
C GLY A 206 -16.62 -12.48 4.05
N SER A 207 -16.20 -13.06 2.96
CA SER A 207 -15.92 -12.35 1.72
C SER A 207 -16.53 -13.10 0.54
N PRO A 208 -16.71 -12.47 -0.62
CA PRO A 208 -17.18 -13.16 -1.83
C PRO A 208 -16.33 -14.40 -2.17
N ILE A 209 -15.03 -14.34 -1.89
CA ILE A 209 -14.10 -15.47 -2.09
C ILE A 209 -14.47 -16.66 -1.22
N ASN A 210 -14.83 -16.42 0.05
CA ASN A 210 -15.22 -17.50 0.96
C ASN A 210 -16.49 -18.20 0.50
N ILE A 211 -17.48 -17.44 0.02
CA ILE A 211 -18.71 -17.98 -0.56
C ILE A 211 -18.39 -18.80 -1.80
N SER A 212 -17.57 -18.27 -2.69
CA SER A 212 -17.12 -18.96 -3.89
C SER A 212 -16.39 -20.28 -3.56
N GLN A 213 -15.56 -20.30 -2.54
CA GLN A 213 -14.87 -21.53 -2.11
C GLN A 213 -15.82 -22.57 -1.51
N MET A 214 -16.84 -22.12 -0.79
CA MET A 214 -17.86 -23.04 -0.25
C MET A 214 -18.71 -23.67 -1.34
N ILE A 215 -19.12 -22.90 -2.35
CA ILE A 215 -20.14 -23.30 -3.32
C ILE A 215 -19.54 -23.70 -4.67
N ALA A 216 -18.60 -22.91 -5.21
CA ALA A 216 -18.12 -23.06 -6.57
C ALA A 216 -16.78 -23.83 -6.64
N CYS A 217 -15.68 -23.20 -6.26
CA CYS A 217 -14.32 -23.75 -6.45
C CYS A 217 -13.35 -23.22 -5.40
N VAL A 218 -12.57 -24.10 -4.78
CA VAL A 218 -11.54 -23.68 -3.81
C VAL A 218 -10.38 -22.97 -4.51
N GLY A 219 -9.96 -23.45 -5.69
CA GLY A 219 -8.93 -22.79 -6.49
C GLY A 219 -7.50 -23.28 -6.21
N GLN A 220 -6.52 -22.56 -6.73
CA GLN A 220 -5.10 -22.90 -6.60
C GLN A 220 -4.62 -22.79 -5.17
N GLN A 221 -4.00 -23.84 -4.65
CA GLN A 221 -3.27 -23.84 -3.39
C GLN A 221 -1.84 -23.41 -3.64
N SER A 222 -1.35 -22.49 -2.83
CA SER A 222 0.02 -21.97 -2.92
C SER A 222 0.81 -22.34 -1.67
N VAL A 223 2.07 -22.70 -1.87
CA VAL A 223 3.06 -22.97 -0.82
C VAL A 223 4.31 -22.17 -1.13
N GLY A 224 4.77 -21.33 -0.20
CA GLY A 224 5.91 -20.44 -0.43
C GLY A 224 5.70 -19.42 -1.56
N GLY A 225 4.45 -18.99 -1.82
CA GLY A 225 4.11 -18.06 -2.89
C GLY A 225 4.06 -18.64 -4.29
N SER A 226 4.39 -19.92 -4.48
CA SER A 226 4.35 -20.65 -5.74
C SER A 226 3.33 -21.78 -5.70
N ARG A 227 3.09 -22.44 -6.86
CA ARG A 227 2.28 -23.66 -6.90
C ARG A 227 2.99 -24.78 -6.11
N ALA A 228 2.24 -25.81 -5.71
CA ALA A 228 2.75 -26.89 -4.87
C ALA A 228 4.13 -27.40 -5.33
N PRO A 229 5.16 -27.44 -4.45
CA PRO A 229 6.50 -27.86 -4.80
C PRO A 229 6.58 -29.38 -5.01
N ASP A 230 7.66 -29.84 -5.64
CA ASP A 230 7.96 -31.26 -5.81
C ASP A 230 8.56 -31.80 -4.51
N GLY A 231 7.74 -32.53 -3.74
CA GLY A 231 8.18 -33.22 -2.52
C GLY A 231 8.83 -34.58 -2.78
N PHE A 232 8.61 -35.14 -3.96
CA PHE A 232 9.23 -36.40 -4.46
C PHE A 232 10.12 -36.07 -5.65
N ILE A 233 10.88 -37.03 -6.12
CA ILE A 233 11.76 -36.85 -7.27
C ILE A 233 10.94 -36.50 -8.52
N ASP A 234 11.08 -35.26 -8.97
CA ASP A 234 10.42 -34.68 -10.15
C ASP A 234 8.87 -34.71 -10.13
N ARG A 235 8.22 -34.83 -8.98
CA ARG A 235 6.76 -34.82 -8.82
C ARG A 235 6.32 -34.38 -7.44
N SER A 236 5.11 -33.84 -7.34
CA SER A 236 4.56 -33.36 -6.07
C SER A 236 4.06 -34.50 -5.19
N LEU A 237 3.39 -35.48 -5.78
CA LEU A 237 2.86 -36.68 -5.12
C LEU A 237 3.08 -37.91 -5.97
N PRO A 238 3.13 -39.14 -5.37
CA PRO A 238 3.28 -40.41 -6.10
C PRO A 238 2.18 -40.69 -7.12
N HIS A 239 1.00 -40.07 -6.93
CA HIS A 239 -0.19 -40.24 -7.80
C HIS A 239 -0.02 -39.63 -9.20
N PHE A 240 0.92 -38.69 -9.35
CA PHE A 240 1.14 -37.99 -10.61
C PHE A 240 2.39 -38.44 -11.35
N PRO A 241 2.40 -38.34 -12.66
CA PRO A 241 3.59 -38.68 -13.48
C PRO A 241 4.75 -37.72 -13.12
N ARG A 242 5.99 -38.22 -13.32
CA ARG A 242 7.19 -37.39 -13.15
C ARG A 242 7.16 -36.20 -14.13
N LYS A 243 7.67 -35.06 -13.69
CA LYS A 243 7.74 -33.77 -14.43
C LYS A 243 6.38 -33.20 -14.85
N SER A 244 5.29 -33.69 -14.24
CA SER A 244 3.95 -33.17 -14.52
C SER A 244 3.79 -31.75 -14.01
N LYS A 245 3.40 -30.82 -14.90
CA LYS A 245 3.10 -29.41 -14.59
C LYS A 245 1.60 -29.09 -14.68
N THR A 246 0.77 -30.12 -14.83
CA THR A 246 -0.70 -29.94 -14.92
C THR A 246 -1.28 -29.28 -13.70
N PRO A 247 -2.40 -28.53 -13.83
CA PRO A 247 -3.02 -27.85 -12.67
C PRO A 247 -3.31 -28.79 -11.50
N ALA A 248 -3.87 -29.97 -11.77
CA ALA A 248 -4.17 -30.94 -10.72
C ALA A 248 -2.94 -31.45 -9.98
N ALA A 249 -1.81 -31.71 -10.72
CA ALA A 249 -0.56 -32.13 -10.12
C ALA A 249 0.15 -31.08 -9.28
N LYS A 250 -0.14 -29.80 -9.52
CA LYS A 250 0.47 -28.68 -8.83
C LYS A 250 -0.47 -27.95 -7.86
N GLY A 251 -1.52 -28.61 -7.39
CA GLY A 251 -2.34 -28.16 -6.28
C GLY A 251 -3.54 -27.28 -6.65
N PHE A 252 -4.06 -27.38 -7.86
CA PHE A 252 -5.35 -26.76 -8.19
C PHE A 252 -6.51 -27.62 -7.71
N VAL A 253 -7.39 -27.04 -6.89
CA VAL A 253 -8.59 -27.69 -6.35
C VAL A 253 -9.79 -27.25 -7.16
N ALA A 254 -10.32 -28.13 -7.99
CA ALA A 254 -11.48 -27.87 -8.84
C ALA A 254 -12.82 -28.00 -8.10
N ASN A 255 -12.82 -28.78 -7.02
CA ASN A 255 -13.99 -29.01 -6.19
C ASN A 255 -14.24 -27.86 -5.20
N SER A 256 -15.45 -27.78 -4.69
CA SER A 256 -15.85 -26.87 -3.59
C SER A 256 -15.87 -27.63 -2.26
N PHE A 257 -15.98 -26.89 -1.16
CA PHE A 257 -16.19 -27.53 0.14
C PHE A 257 -17.53 -28.27 0.23
N TYR A 258 -18.56 -27.78 -0.47
CA TYR A 258 -19.86 -28.46 -0.54
C TYR A 258 -19.75 -29.83 -1.27
N SER A 259 -19.08 -29.88 -2.40
CA SER A 259 -18.92 -31.13 -3.18
C SER A 259 -17.93 -32.11 -2.54
N GLY A 260 -17.11 -31.65 -1.61
CA GLY A 260 -16.00 -32.38 -1.02
C GLY A 260 -14.75 -32.38 -1.88
N LEU A 261 -13.60 -32.55 -1.25
CA LEU A 261 -12.27 -32.56 -1.90
C LEU A 261 -11.83 -34.03 -2.15
N SER A 262 -11.15 -34.27 -3.26
CA SER A 262 -10.46 -35.55 -3.47
C SER A 262 -9.26 -35.67 -2.51
N ALA A 263 -8.72 -36.91 -2.35
CA ALA A 263 -7.61 -37.13 -1.42
C ALA A 263 -6.37 -36.30 -1.75
N THR A 264 -6.03 -36.13 -3.02
CA THR A 264 -4.90 -35.31 -3.46
C THR A 264 -5.16 -33.82 -3.28
N GLU A 265 -6.35 -33.36 -3.61
CA GLU A 265 -6.77 -31.96 -3.40
C GLU A 265 -6.77 -31.61 -1.92
N PHE A 266 -7.26 -32.50 -1.07
CA PHE A 266 -7.24 -32.30 0.38
C PHE A 266 -5.82 -32.20 0.93
N PHE A 267 -4.90 -33.05 0.43
CA PHE A 267 -3.49 -32.99 0.84
C PHE A 267 -2.86 -31.64 0.48
N PHE A 268 -3.06 -31.16 -0.74
CA PHE A 268 -2.56 -29.84 -1.15
C PHE A 268 -3.20 -28.70 -0.35
N HIS A 269 -4.49 -28.78 -0.07
CA HIS A 269 -5.17 -27.81 0.77
C HIS A 269 -4.60 -27.77 2.20
N THR A 270 -4.30 -28.94 2.75
CA THR A 270 -3.66 -29.05 4.07
C THR A 270 -2.24 -28.50 4.07
N MET A 271 -1.46 -28.72 3.00
CA MET A 271 -0.12 -28.11 2.87
C MET A 271 -0.18 -26.59 2.92
N GLY A 272 -1.07 -25.98 2.13
CA GLY A 272 -1.26 -24.52 2.15
C GLY A 272 -1.78 -23.99 3.50
N GLY A 273 -2.70 -24.71 4.13
CA GLY A 273 -3.21 -24.38 5.47
C GLY A 273 -2.12 -24.50 6.55
N ARG A 274 -1.28 -25.54 6.52
CA ARG A 274 -0.18 -25.75 7.45
C ARG A 274 0.85 -24.62 7.36
N GLU A 275 1.20 -24.17 6.17
CA GLU A 275 2.06 -23.01 5.99
C GLU A 275 1.47 -21.78 6.69
N GLY A 276 0.18 -21.51 6.49
CA GLY A 276 -0.49 -20.38 7.16
C GLY A 276 -0.46 -20.48 8.69
N LEU A 277 -0.58 -21.67 9.28
CA LEU A 277 -0.49 -21.89 10.72
C LEU A 277 0.94 -21.64 11.25
N VAL A 278 1.96 -22.15 10.53
CA VAL A 278 3.37 -21.93 10.89
C VAL A 278 3.73 -20.44 10.76
N ASP A 279 3.31 -19.80 9.68
CA ASP A 279 3.51 -18.37 9.48
C ASP A 279 2.90 -17.53 10.60
N THR A 280 1.72 -17.89 11.07
CA THR A 280 1.06 -17.20 12.19
C THR A 280 1.87 -17.34 13.48
N ALA A 281 2.38 -18.54 13.79
CA ALA A 281 3.17 -18.81 14.99
C ALA A 281 4.50 -18.04 14.98
N VAL A 282 5.22 -18.06 13.87
CA VAL A 282 6.49 -17.33 13.70
C VAL A 282 6.26 -15.83 13.77
N LYS A 283 5.23 -15.34 13.10
CA LYS A 283 4.89 -13.93 13.03
C LYS A 283 4.57 -13.33 14.39
N THR A 284 3.79 -14.03 15.25
CA THR A 284 3.47 -13.53 16.59
C THR A 284 4.72 -13.30 17.43
N ALA A 285 5.71 -14.19 17.36
CA ALA A 285 6.98 -14.03 18.07
C ALA A 285 7.80 -12.86 17.49
N ASP A 286 7.95 -12.80 16.18
CA ASP A 286 8.74 -11.74 15.51
C ASP A 286 8.14 -10.35 15.73
N THR A 287 6.81 -10.22 15.61
CA THR A 287 6.12 -8.92 15.81
C THR A 287 6.14 -8.49 17.26
N GLY A 288 5.99 -9.43 18.21
CA GLY A 288 6.10 -9.15 19.62
C GLY A 288 7.50 -8.65 20.01
N TYR A 289 8.54 -9.29 19.50
CA TYR A 289 9.92 -8.84 19.72
C TYR A 289 10.21 -7.49 19.06
N MET A 290 9.69 -7.27 17.85
CA MET A 290 9.78 -5.97 17.16
C MET A 290 9.11 -4.85 17.96
N ALA A 291 7.88 -5.08 18.44
CA ALA A 291 7.14 -4.12 19.26
C ALA A 291 7.87 -3.78 20.55
N ARG A 292 8.44 -4.81 21.26
CA ARG A 292 9.26 -4.59 22.44
C ARG A 292 10.47 -3.69 22.15
N ARG A 293 11.17 -3.94 21.05
CA ARG A 293 12.35 -3.16 20.68
C ARG A 293 11.98 -1.72 20.36
N LEU A 294 10.91 -1.50 19.58
CA LEU A 294 10.39 -0.16 19.28
C LEU A 294 10.04 0.59 20.57
N SER A 295 9.29 -0.05 21.47
CA SER A 295 8.91 0.55 22.75
C SER A 295 10.15 0.94 23.56
N LYS A 296 11.16 0.07 23.61
CA LYS A 296 12.41 0.35 24.34
C LYS A 296 13.24 1.45 23.70
N GLY A 297 13.30 1.51 22.38
CA GLY A 297 14.03 2.55 21.66
C GLY A 297 13.43 3.95 21.78
N LEU A 298 12.10 4.01 21.94
CA LEU A 298 11.32 5.25 21.91
C LEU A 298 10.74 5.66 23.28
N GLU A 299 10.92 4.87 24.35
CA GLU A 299 10.21 5.02 25.62
C GLU A 299 10.33 6.41 26.28
N ASP A 300 11.48 7.06 26.13
CA ASP A 300 11.78 8.32 26.80
C ASP A 300 11.25 9.58 26.07
N LEU A 301 10.72 9.40 24.87
CA LEU A 301 10.30 10.52 24.04
C LEU A 301 8.97 11.09 24.48
N CYS A 302 8.97 12.35 24.83
CA CYS A 302 7.75 13.08 25.15
C CYS A 302 7.75 14.49 24.55
N VAL A 303 6.56 15.05 24.40
CA VAL A 303 6.36 16.43 23.97
C VAL A 303 6.51 17.33 25.17
N GLN A 304 7.41 18.32 25.11
CA GLN A 304 7.61 19.29 26.17
C GLN A 304 6.70 20.53 26.02
N TYR A 305 6.70 21.43 27.00
CA TYR A 305 5.90 22.66 26.99
C TYR A 305 6.31 23.65 25.90
N ASP A 306 7.51 23.54 25.36
CA ASP A 306 8.01 24.29 24.21
C ASP A 306 7.57 23.67 22.86
N ASN A 307 6.73 22.61 22.89
CA ASN A 307 6.27 21.80 21.76
C ASN A 307 7.37 20.98 21.06
N THR A 308 8.58 20.93 21.59
CA THR A 308 9.64 20.05 21.10
C THR A 308 9.46 18.62 21.58
N VAL A 309 9.92 17.65 20.82
CA VAL A 309 9.99 16.26 21.24
C VAL A 309 11.41 16.02 21.77
N GLN A 310 11.52 15.73 23.07
CA GLN A 310 12.78 15.53 23.76
C GLN A 310 12.88 14.12 24.34
N ASP A 311 14.12 13.65 24.50
CA ASP A 311 14.44 12.47 25.29
C ASP A 311 14.68 12.81 26.76
N ALA A 312 14.87 11.80 27.61
CA ALA A 312 15.11 12.01 29.06
C ALA A 312 16.35 12.85 29.37
N GLY A 313 17.35 12.83 28.49
CA GLY A 313 18.58 13.64 28.63
C GLY A 313 18.44 15.10 28.16
N GLY A 314 17.24 15.54 27.76
CA GLY A 314 16.98 16.86 27.21
C GLY A 314 17.44 17.04 25.76
N GLY A 315 17.80 15.97 25.07
CA GLY A 315 18.12 15.99 23.64
C GLY A 315 16.89 16.18 22.78
N ILE A 316 16.90 17.18 21.91
CA ILE A 316 15.79 17.48 20.99
C ILE A 316 15.85 16.54 19.79
N VAL A 317 14.81 15.74 19.60
CA VAL A 317 14.65 14.83 18.44
C VAL A 317 13.87 15.51 17.31
N GLN A 318 12.79 16.21 17.66
CA GLN A 318 11.99 17.00 16.71
C GLN A 318 11.67 18.36 17.32
N PHE A 319 11.74 19.42 16.51
CA PHE A 319 11.35 20.77 16.95
C PHE A 319 9.82 20.91 17.07
N LEU A 320 9.07 20.27 16.19
CA LEU A 320 7.64 20.08 16.28
C LEU A 320 7.32 18.63 15.93
N TYR A 321 6.44 18.02 16.71
CA TYR A 321 6.04 16.64 16.42
C TYR A 321 5.40 16.54 15.02
N GLY A 322 5.99 15.71 14.14
CA GLY A 322 5.51 15.52 12.77
C GLY A 322 5.51 16.79 11.91
N ASP A 323 6.37 17.76 12.21
CA ASP A 323 6.52 19.08 11.55
C ASP A 323 5.31 20.02 11.66
N ASP A 324 4.20 19.60 12.29
CA ASP A 324 2.96 20.38 12.44
C ASP A 324 2.41 20.44 13.87
N GLY A 325 2.93 19.65 14.79
CA GLY A 325 2.53 19.64 16.19
C GLY A 325 1.12 19.14 16.45
N LEU A 326 0.54 18.31 15.57
CA LEU A 326 -0.82 17.79 15.66
C LEU A 326 -0.86 16.39 16.26
N ASP A 327 -1.94 16.10 17.02
CA ASP A 327 -2.18 14.80 17.60
C ASP A 327 -2.78 13.82 16.58
N PRO A 328 -2.09 12.71 16.23
CA PRO A 328 -2.59 11.71 15.30
C PRO A 328 -3.91 11.04 15.70
N ALA A 329 -4.20 10.97 17.02
CA ALA A 329 -5.38 10.29 17.53
C ALA A 329 -6.70 11.00 17.13
N ILE A 330 -6.66 12.31 16.97
CA ILE A 330 -7.85 13.14 16.69
C ILE A 330 -7.94 13.63 15.24
N MET A 331 -7.11 13.09 14.35
CA MET A 331 -7.20 13.39 12.91
C MET A 331 -8.51 12.86 12.30
N GLU A 332 -9.16 13.65 11.46
CA GLU A 332 -10.47 13.33 10.88
C GLU A 332 -10.35 12.58 9.54
N GLY A 333 -9.37 12.92 8.73
CA GLY A 333 -9.14 12.30 7.43
C GLY A 333 -8.23 11.07 7.48
N LYS A 334 -8.18 10.34 6.37
CA LYS A 334 -7.17 9.30 6.15
C LYS A 334 -5.80 9.96 5.91
N ALA A 335 -4.73 9.22 6.16
CA ALA A 335 -3.37 9.70 5.97
C ALA A 335 -3.00 11.00 6.71
N GLY A 336 -3.59 11.22 7.91
CA GLY A 336 -3.20 12.33 8.77
C GLY A 336 -3.79 13.70 8.40
N VAL A 337 -4.86 13.73 7.58
CA VAL A 337 -5.56 14.98 7.26
C VAL A 337 -6.30 15.51 8.49
N PRO A 338 -6.02 16.75 8.94
CA PRO A 338 -6.57 17.25 10.19
C PRO A 338 -8.09 17.36 10.21
N LEU A 339 -8.68 17.95 9.16
CA LEU A 339 -10.12 18.25 9.08
C LEU A 339 -10.73 17.75 7.78
N ASN A 340 -11.95 17.23 7.84
CA ASN A 340 -12.76 16.98 6.66
C ASN A 340 -13.61 18.22 6.35
N PHE A 341 -13.14 19.07 5.43
CA PHE A 341 -13.77 20.35 5.10
C PHE A 341 -15.17 20.19 4.52
N ASP A 342 -15.39 19.21 3.63
CA ASP A 342 -16.70 18.97 3.02
C ASP A 342 -17.78 18.71 4.09
N ARG A 343 -17.46 17.83 5.04
CA ARG A 343 -18.35 17.49 6.14
C ARG A 343 -18.61 18.67 7.07
N LEU A 344 -17.55 19.40 7.42
CA LEU A 344 -17.67 20.57 8.31
C LEU A 344 -18.50 21.67 7.66
N PHE A 345 -18.30 21.90 6.37
CA PHE A 345 -19.08 22.88 5.62
C PHE A 345 -20.56 22.50 5.54
N MET A 346 -20.88 21.22 5.28
CA MET A 346 -22.26 20.73 5.31
C MET A 346 -22.90 20.88 6.70
N LYS A 347 -22.13 20.67 7.79
CA LYS A 347 -22.62 20.87 9.15
C LYS A 347 -22.95 22.34 9.40
N VAL A 348 -22.05 23.25 9.04
CA VAL A 348 -22.25 24.69 9.21
C VAL A 348 -23.48 25.16 8.43
N LYS A 349 -23.64 24.73 7.18
CA LYS A 349 -24.84 24.99 6.39
C LYS A 349 -26.15 24.52 7.05
N ALA A 350 -26.08 23.40 7.76
CA ALA A 350 -27.27 22.85 8.42
C ALA A 350 -27.59 23.53 9.77
N THR A 351 -26.59 24.17 10.40
CA THR A 351 -26.74 24.76 11.72
C THR A 351 -26.86 26.29 11.72
N CYS A 352 -26.28 26.95 10.72
CA CYS A 352 -26.45 28.40 10.54
C CYS A 352 -27.73 28.67 9.74
N GLY A 353 -28.67 29.41 10.33
CA GLY A 353 -29.80 29.93 9.57
C GLY A 353 -29.30 31.01 8.61
N ALA A 354 -29.82 30.99 7.40
CA ALA A 354 -29.62 32.09 6.46
C ALA A 354 -30.62 33.20 6.83
N GLU A 355 -30.32 33.99 7.82
CA GLU A 355 -31.00 35.22 8.09
C GLU A 355 -30.49 36.28 7.11
N GLU A 356 -31.17 37.40 6.91
CA GLU A 356 -30.96 38.47 5.93
C GLU A 356 -29.50 38.96 5.75
N ASP A 357 -28.60 38.08 5.45
CA ASP A 357 -27.17 38.32 5.32
C ASP A 357 -26.76 38.76 3.91
N GLU A 358 -25.72 39.55 3.83
CA GLU A 358 -25.05 39.89 2.58
C GLU A 358 -24.49 38.61 1.90
N TYR A 359 -24.71 38.48 0.60
CA TYR A 359 -24.21 37.39 -0.20
C TYR A 359 -22.84 37.72 -0.75
N LEU A 360 -21.91 36.78 -0.58
CA LEU A 360 -20.58 36.87 -1.14
C LEU A 360 -20.59 36.41 -2.59
N SER A 361 -19.99 37.17 -3.48
CA SER A 361 -19.75 36.74 -4.83
C SER A 361 -18.61 35.71 -4.86
N PRO A 362 -18.47 34.88 -5.91
CA PRO A 362 -17.33 33.98 -6.08
C PRO A 362 -15.97 34.69 -6.02
N SER A 363 -15.92 35.96 -6.50
CA SER A 363 -14.74 36.82 -6.40
C SER A 363 -14.41 37.23 -4.98
N ASP A 364 -15.42 37.49 -4.15
CA ASP A 364 -15.22 37.87 -2.74
C ASP A 364 -14.67 36.72 -1.92
N ILE A 365 -15.15 35.48 -2.17
CA ILE A 365 -14.59 34.27 -1.56
C ILE A 365 -13.11 34.11 -1.95
N SER A 366 -12.77 34.34 -3.22
CA SER A 366 -11.39 34.26 -3.70
C SER A 366 -10.52 35.38 -3.05
N ASN A 367 -11.04 36.55 -2.87
CA ASN A 367 -10.37 37.67 -2.18
C ASN A 367 -10.12 37.37 -0.69
N ILE A 368 -11.10 36.77 -0.01
CA ILE A 368 -10.96 36.27 1.38
C ILE A 368 -9.83 35.24 1.47
N VAL A 369 -9.78 34.28 0.54
CA VAL A 369 -8.72 33.29 0.46
C VAL A 369 -7.35 33.93 0.31
N GLN A 370 -7.21 34.89 -0.60
CA GLN A 370 -5.95 35.59 -0.82
C GLN A 370 -5.54 36.46 0.37
N SER A 371 -6.49 37.19 0.96
CA SER A 371 -6.19 38.16 2.02
C SER A 371 -5.90 37.50 3.38
N LEU A 372 -6.61 36.45 3.74
CA LEU A 372 -6.51 35.82 5.07
C LEU A 372 -5.57 34.64 5.09
N LEU A 373 -5.53 33.84 4.03
CA LEU A 373 -4.84 32.55 4.03
C LEU A 373 -3.47 32.58 3.35
N LEU A 374 -3.28 33.40 2.31
CA LEU A 374 -2.06 33.39 1.50
C LEU A 374 -1.08 34.52 1.81
N LYS A 375 -1.47 35.56 2.56
CA LYS A 375 -0.55 36.64 2.97
C LYS A 375 0.52 36.10 3.94
N HIS A 376 1.79 36.21 3.56
CA HIS A 376 2.91 36.15 4.50
C HIS A 376 2.77 37.30 5.50
N ASN A 377 2.89 37.02 6.79
CA ASN A 377 2.64 37.91 7.92
C ASN A 377 1.15 38.21 8.20
N GLY A 378 0.23 37.33 7.80
CA GLY A 378 -1.17 37.39 8.20
C GLY A 378 -1.40 36.92 9.65
N THR A 379 -2.59 37.22 10.21
CA THR A 379 -3.03 36.83 11.56
C THR A 379 -2.96 35.32 11.82
N LEU A 380 -2.75 34.50 10.81
CA LEU A 380 -2.66 33.05 10.86
C LEU A 380 -1.23 32.48 10.80
N ASP A 381 -0.21 33.33 10.61
CA ASP A 381 1.19 32.91 10.68
C ASP A 381 1.54 32.46 12.11
N GLY A 382 2.08 31.23 12.23
CA GLY A 382 2.37 30.61 13.50
C GLY A 382 1.21 29.85 14.17
N ILE A 383 -0.04 30.00 13.67
CA ILE A 383 -1.20 29.28 14.20
C ILE A 383 -1.43 27.98 13.43
N CYS A 384 -1.34 28.03 12.10
CA CYS A 384 -1.61 26.90 11.23
C CYS A 384 -0.42 26.55 10.35
N SER A 385 -0.22 25.25 10.06
CA SER A 385 0.79 24.78 9.12
C SER A 385 0.49 25.27 7.69
N GLU A 386 1.55 25.47 6.91
CA GLU A 386 1.42 25.92 5.52
C GLU A 386 0.62 24.95 4.65
N SER A 387 0.79 23.64 4.89
CA SER A 387 0.03 22.57 4.21
C SER A 387 -1.47 22.66 4.49
N PHE A 388 -1.86 22.97 5.73
CA PHE A 388 -3.26 23.17 6.11
C PHE A 388 -3.85 24.40 5.43
N ARG A 389 -3.12 25.53 5.44
CA ARG A 389 -3.54 26.76 4.74
C ARG A 389 -3.76 26.54 3.26
N LYS A 390 -2.82 25.84 2.58
CA LYS A 390 -2.96 25.48 1.16
C LYS A 390 -4.18 24.58 0.90
N SER A 391 -4.42 23.58 1.76
CA SER A 391 -5.58 22.70 1.64
C SER A 391 -6.91 23.43 1.84
N LEU A 392 -6.98 24.33 2.81
CA LEU A 392 -8.16 25.16 3.07
C LEU A 392 -8.41 26.15 1.92
N SER A 393 -7.35 26.78 1.38
CA SER A 393 -7.46 27.69 0.24
C SER A 393 -7.92 26.97 -1.03
N SER A 394 -7.41 25.77 -1.29
CA SER A 394 -7.87 24.92 -2.40
C SER A 394 -9.35 24.57 -2.26
N PHE A 395 -9.78 24.16 -1.07
CA PHE A 395 -11.19 23.85 -0.82
C PHE A 395 -12.12 25.04 -1.06
N LEU A 396 -11.77 26.22 -0.54
CA LEU A 396 -12.57 27.44 -0.75
C LEU A 396 -12.56 27.88 -2.22
N GLY A 397 -11.43 27.73 -2.92
CA GLY A 397 -11.34 27.97 -4.36
C GLY A 397 -12.25 27.04 -5.17
N ASP A 398 -12.33 25.76 -4.80
CA ASP A 398 -13.25 24.80 -5.42
C ASP A 398 -14.71 25.13 -5.11
N GLN A 399 -15.02 25.63 -3.91
CA GLN A 399 -16.37 26.12 -3.57
C GLN A 399 -16.74 27.37 -4.38
N ALA A 400 -15.80 28.31 -4.56
CA ALA A 400 -16.03 29.50 -5.39
C ALA A 400 -16.33 29.13 -6.85
N LYS A 401 -15.55 28.21 -7.44
CA LYS A 401 -15.79 27.70 -8.80
C LYS A 401 -17.14 27.01 -8.91
N ARG A 402 -17.52 26.25 -7.90
CA ARG A 402 -18.82 25.57 -7.88
C ARG A 402 -19.97 26.57 -7.83
N LEU A 403 -19.86 27.61 -7.01
CA LEU A 403 -20.85 28.70 -6.96
C LEU A 403 -20.97 29.41 -8.31
N GLU A 404 -19.85 29.69 -8.97
CA GLU A 404 -19.83 30.29 -10.29
C GLU A 404 -20.55 29.41 -11.33
N CYS A 405 -20.31 28.09 -11.32
CA CYS A 405 -21.02 27.15 -12.17
C CYS A 405 -22.53 27.12 -11.89
N LEU A 406 -22.93 27.15 -10.62
CA LEU A 406 -24.35 27.15 -10.22
C LEU A 406 -25.05 28.48 -10.63
N MET A 407 -24.37 29.63 -10.48
CA MET A 407 -24.89 30.92 -10.91
C MET A 407 -25.10 30.96 -12.44
N LYS A 408 -24.13 30.46 -13.22
CA LYS A 408 -24.26 30.34 -14.67
C LYS A 408 -25.42 29.45 -15.11
N LEU A 409 -25.71 28.36 -14.37
CA LEU A 409 -26.86 27.50 -14.61
C LEU A 409 -28.20 28.19 -14.33
N VAL A 410 -28.26 29.01 -13.29
CA VAL A 410 -29.47 29.77 -12.91
C VAL A 410 -29.74 30.91 -13.90
N ASP A 411 -28.69 31.58 -14.40
CA ASP A 411 -28.78 32.67 -15.35
C ASP A 411 -29.05 32.22 -16.81
N GLY A 412 -29.23 30.90 -17.04
CA GLY A 412 -29.58 30.33 -18.35
C GLY A 412 -28.44 30.36 -19.38
N VAL A 413 -27.22 30.60 -18.94
CA VAL A 413 -26.04 30.54 -19.81
C VAL A 413 -25.60 29.07 -19.95
N GLU A 414 -25.64 28.53 -21.18
CA GLU A 414 -25.11 27.20 -21.48
C GLU A 414 -23.62 27.13 -21.11
N VAL A 415 -23.26 26.23 -20.23
CA VAL A 415 -21.86 25.97 -19.84
C VAL A 415 -21.26 25.02 -20.86
N GLU A 416 -20.44 25.55 -21.78
CA GLU A 416 -19.79 24.77 -22.85
C GLU A 416 -18.83 23.65 -22.38
N ASN A 417 -18.44 23.60 -21.11
CA ASN A 417 -17.45 22.65 -20.60
C ASN A 417 -17.96 21.86 -19.38
N PHE A 418 -18.95 21.00 -19.61
CA PHE A 418 -19.40 20.01 -18.61
C PHE A 418 -18.39 18.91 -18.30
N ASP A 419 -17.35 18.74 -19.10
CA ASP A 419 -16.36 17.67 -18.91
C ASP A 419 -15.44 17.88 -17.69
N ASN A 420 -15.23 19.12 -17.27
CA ASN A 420 -14.51 19.43 -16.03
C ASN A 420 -15.33 19.20 -14.75
N ILE A 421 -16.65 19.06 -14.86
CA ILE A 421 -17.55 18.77 -13.74
C ILE A 421 -17.54 17.29 -13.41
N LYS A 422 -17.11 16.39 -14.30
CA LYS A 422 -17.04 14.94 -14.04
C LYS A 422 -16.15 14.57 -12.84
N ASN A 423 -15.13 15.36 -12.55
CA ASN A 423 -14.29 15.17 -11.37
C ASN A 423 -14.95 15.69 -10.07
N VAL A 424 -15.98 16.52 -10.17
CA VAL A 424 -16.78 17.03 -9.05
C VAL A 424 -18.05 16.20 -8.84
N GLU A 425 -18.47 15.41 -9.85
CA GLU A 425 -19.67 14.55 -9.82
C GLU A 425 -19.67 13.49 -8.71
N GLY A 426 -18.53 13.12 -8.17
CA GLY A 426 -18.43 12.25 -6.98
C GLY A 426 -18.98 12.88 -5.70
N ARG A 427 -19.20 14.21 -5.67
CA ARG A 427 -19.52 14.96 -4.46
C ARG A 427 -20.94 15.52 -4.39
N THR A 428 -21.66 15.65 -5.49
CA THR A 428 -22.96 16.34 -5.51
C THR A 428 -24.15 15.59 -6.09
N GLY A 429 -23.97 14.41 -6.66
CA GLY A 429 -25.07 13.54 -7.05
C GLY A 429 -26.05 14.06 -8.14
N ILE A 430 -25.68 15.11 -8.87
CA ILE A 430 -26.47 15.60 -10.00
C ILE A 430 -25.76 15.22 -11.29
N SER A 431 -26.07 14.06 -11.85
CA SER A 431 -25.58 13.64 -13.17
C SER A 431 -26.63 13.90 -14.24
N LYS A 432 -26.21 14.09 -15.51
CA LYS A 432 -27.13 14.18 -16.66
C LYS A 432 -28.17 13.03 -16.75
N ASN A 433 -27.85 11.89 -16.17
CA ASN A 433 -28.79 10.79 -16.04
C ASN A 433 -29.84 11.02 -14.96
N THR A 434 -29.55 11.81 -13.93
CA THR A 434 -30.49 12.20 -12.87
C THR A 434 -31.54 13.18 -13.42
N GLU A 435 -31.16 14.08 -14.31
CA GLU A 435 -32.07 14.97 -15.00
C GLU A 435 -33.06 14.20 -15.91
N LYS A 436 -32.56 13.25 -16.70
CA LYS A 436 -33.41 12.38 -17.55
C LYS A 436 -34.30 11.45 -16.73
N ILE A 437 -33.86 11.02 -15.56
CA ILE A 437 -34.65 10.17 -14.65
C ILE A 437 -35.63 11.03 -13.85
N ALA A 438 -35.23 12.21 -13.40
CA ALA A 438 -36.11 13.17 -12.73
C ALA A 438 -37.24 13.62 -13.67
N GLN A 439 -36.96 13.89 -14.93
CA GLN A 439 -38.00 14.20 -15.96
C GLN A 439 -38.91 13.02 -16.25
N LYS A 440 -38.44 11.78 -16.16
CA LYS A 440 -39.27 10.58 -16.43
C LYS A 440 -40.08 10.07 -15.23
N VAL A 441 -39.60 10.27 -14.01
CA VAL A 441 -40.15 9.61 -12.83
C VAL A 441 -41.02 10.52 -11.97
N SER A 442 -40.79 11.83 -11.94
CA SER A 442 -41.42 12.69 -10.93
C SER A 442 -42.28 13.85 -11.46
N GLY A 443 -42.31 14.11 -12.78
CA GLY A 443 -42.96 15.32 -13.26
C GLY A 443 -42.42 16.60 -12.60
N ILE A 444 -41.18 16.54 -12.05
CA ILE A 444 -40.51 17.68 -11.47
C ILE A 444 -40.23 18.67 -12.58
N THR A 445 -40.86 19.80 -12.53
CA THR A 445 -40.72 20.85 -13.51
C THR A 445 -39.35 21.52 -13.36
N GLU A 446 -38.79 22.07 -14.47
CA GLU A 446 -37.55 22.87 -14.47
C GLU A 446 -37.53 23.92 -13.37
N LYS A 447 -38.70 24.47 -13.01
CA LYS A 447 -38.88 25.40 -11.89
C LYS A 447 -38.48 24.85 -10.52
N GLN A 448 -38.67 23.55 -10.27
CA GLN A 448 -38.28 22.94 -8.99
C GLN A 448 -36.78 22.69 -8.90
N LEU A 449 -36.14 22.35 -10.01
CA LEU A 449 -34.69 22.27 -10.11
C LEU A 449 -34.04 23.64 -9.92
N GLU A 450 -34.63 24.68 -10.50
CA GLU A 450 -34.21 26.07 -10.32
C GLU A 450 -34.34 26.54 -8.87
N ILE A 451 -35.41 26.21 -8.18
CA ILE A 451 -35.60 26.53 -6.75
C ILE A 451 -34.59 25.82 -5.86
N THR A 452 -34.29 24.55 -6.11
CA THR A 452 -33.28 23.81 -5.31
C THR A 452 -31.88 24.33 -5.57
N SER A 453 -31.56 24.71 -6.81
CA SER A 453 -30.27 25.32 -7.15
C SER A 453 -30.10 26.70 -6.51
N ARG A 454 -31.16 27.51 -6.53
CA ARG A 454 -31.17 28.83 -5.85
C ARG A 454 -30.99 28.73 -4.34
N LEU A 455 -31.64 27.75 -3.68
CA LEU A 455 -31.46 27.49 -2.25
C LEU A 455 -30.02 27.06 -1.91
N ASP A 456 -29.41 26.23 -2.74
CA ASP A 456 -28.02 25.80 -2.53
C ASP A 456 -27.02 26.96 -2.75
N ILE A 457 -27.29 27.84 -3.71
CA ILE A 457 -26.52 29.09 -3.90
C ILE A 457 -26.69 30.00 -2.71
N PHE A 458 -27.93 30.24 -2.27
CA PHE A 458 -28.25 31.05 -1.13
C PHE A 458 -27.52 30.59 0.12
N CYS A 459 -27.63 29.34 0.50
CA CYS A 459 -26.94 28.79 1.68
C CYS A 459 -25.42 28.71 1.57
N SER A 460 -24.86 28.73 0.36
CA SER A 460 -23.40 28.61 0.15
C SER A 460 -22.71 29.97 0.04
N SER A 461 -23.44 31.02 -0.36
CA SER A 461 -22.93 32.37 -0.54
C SER A 461 -23.13 33.28 0.67
N SER A 462 -23.86 32.85 1.69
CA SER A 462 -24.05 33.66 2.91
C SER A 462 -22.72 33.97 3.62
N ALA A 463 -22.46 35.23 3.91
CA ALA A 463 -21.25 35.69 4.58
C ALA A 463 -21.12 35.09 5.98
N SER A 464 -22.22 34.92 6.71
CA SER A 464 -22.25 34.33 8.05
C SER A 464 -21.81 32.86 8.02
N VAL A 465 -22.27 32.06 7.03
CA VAL A 465 -21.90 30.67 6.86
C VAL A 465 -20.39 30.52 6.57
N GLN A 466 -19.85 31.33 5.69
CA GLN A 466 -18.41 31.32 5.38
C GLN A 466 -17.56 31.70 6.58
N TRP A 467 -17.98 32.75 7.31
CA TRP A 467 -17.26 33.20 8.49
C TRP A 467 -17.29 32.17 9.63
N VAL A 468 -18.46 31.60 9.93
CA VAL A 468 -18.61 30.53 10.94
C VAL A 468 -17.82 29.27 10.53
N PHE A 469 -17.80 28.93 9.23
CA PHE A 469 -16.99 27.84 8.73
C PHE A 469 -15.51 28.07 8.99
N LEU A 470 -14.97 29.24 8.60
CA LEU A 470 -13.55 29.56 8.80
C LEU A 470 -13.19 29.57 10.29
N LYS A 471 -14.00 30.23 11.13
CA LYS A 471 -13.79 30.22 12.57
C LYS A 471 -13.78 28.81 13.14
N THR A 472 -14.75 27.98 12.77
CA THR A 472 -14.84 26.60 13.24
C THR A 472 -13.67 25.75 12.75
N CYS A 473 -13.16 25.99 11.53
CA CYS A 473 -11.96 25.31 11.04
C CYS A 473 -10.74 25.67 11.89
N LEU A 474 -10.55 26.94 12.21
CA LEU A 474 -9.42 27.40 13.00
C LEU A 474 -9.49 26.93 14.45
N ASP A 475 -10.65 27.06 15.08
CA ASP A 475 -10.88 26.60 16.45
C ASP A 475 -10.59 25.09 16.55
N ARG A 476 -11.13 24.30 15.61
CA ARG A 476 -10.87 22.85 15.58
C ARG A 476 -9.43 22.49 15.27
N TYR A 477 -8.73 23.27 14.46
CA TYR A 477 -7.31 23.05 14.19
C TYR A 477 -6.47 23.27 15.45
N VAL A 478 -6.72 24.34 16.18
CA VAL A 478 -6.02 24.64 17.45
C VAL A 478 -6.25 23.53 18.48
N TRP A 479 -7.49 23.03 18.59
CA TRP A 479 -7.83 21.92 19.49
C TRP A 479 -7.15 20.59 19.12
N LYS A 480 -6.61 20.46 17.90
CA LYS A 480 -5.91 19.26 17.43
C LYS A 480 -4.40 19.29 17.68
N ARG A 481 -3.89 20.32 18.31
CA ARG A 481 -2.50 20.35 18.75
C ARG A 481 -2.27 19.29 19.82
N ILE A 482 -1.08 18.68 19.76
CA ILE A 482 -0.68 17.70 20.74
C ILE A 482 -0.49 18.36 22.11
N GLU A 483 -0.97 17.69 23.15
CA GLU A 483 -0.80 18.18 24.50
C GLU A 483 0.63 17.99 25.00
N PRO A 484 1.23 19.01 25.64
CA PRO A 484 2.52 18.85 26.31
C PRO A 484 2.48 17.74 27.36
N GLY A 485 3.58 17.01 27.51
CA GLY A 485 3.66 15.87 28.40
C GLY A 485 3.23 14.54 27.76
N THR A 486 2.66 14.54 26.55
CA THR A 486 2.25 13.30 25.87
C THR A 486 3.45 12.39 25.60
N ALA A 487 3.35 11.11 26.03
CA ALA A 487 4.37 10.08 25.80
C ALA A 487 4.33 9.59 24.34
N ILE A 488 4.74 10.44 23.42
CA ILE A 488 4.58 10.19 21.99
C ILE A 488 5.44 9.03 21.48
N GLY A 489 6.58 8.78 22.12
CA GLY A 489 7.43 7.65 21.78
C GLY A 489 6.75 6.31 22.01
N ALA A 490 6.09 6.13 23.15
CA ALA A 490 5.34 4.93 23.46
C ALA A 490 4.14 4.75 22.51
N ILE A 491 3.40 5.83 22.25
CA ILE A 491 2.27 5.84 21.31
C ILE A 491 2.75 5.47 19.90
N GLY A 492 3.85 6.06 19.44
CA GLY A 492 4.44 5.77 18.14
C GLY A 492 4.89 4.31 18.02
N ALA A 493 5.57 3.78 19.04
CA ALA A 493 6.01 2.39 19.08
C ALA A 493 4.83 1.42 19.00
N GLN A 494 3.76 1.66 19.77
CA GLN A 494 2.55 0.85 19.75
C GLN A 494 1.80 0.97 18.41
N SER A 495 1.70 2.17 17.85
CA SER A 495 1.00 2.42 16.58
C SER A 495 1.69 1.79 15.37
N ILE A 496 3.01 1.57 15.44
CA ILE A 496 3.79 0.85 14.41
C ILE A 496 3.80 -0.67 14.70
N GLY A 497 3.88 -1.06 15.97
CA GLY A 497 3.99 -2.46 16.37
C GLY A 497 2.68 -3.26 16.23
N GLU A 498 1.56 -2.68 16.60
CA GLU A 498 0.25 -3.34 16.56
C GLU A 498 -0.13 -3.78 15.13
N PRO A 499 -0.09 -2.93 14.09
CA PRO A 499 -0.40 -3.35 12.74
C PRO A 499 0.50 -4.47 12.21
N GLY A 500 1.73 -4.57 12.71
CA GLY A 500 2.65 -5.66 12.37
C GLY A 500 2.05 -7.05 12.64
N THR A 501 1.25 -7.20 13.69
CA THR A 501 0.57 -8.46 14.02
C THR A 501 -0.49 -8.86 13.00
N GLN A 502 -1.01 -7.93 12.24
CA GLN A 502 -2.06 -8.12 11.22
C GLN A 502 -1.49 -8.38 9.82
N MET A 503 -0.21 -8.16 9.59
CA MET A 503 0.43 -8.43 8.31
C MET A 503 0.50 -9.92 8.00
N THR A 504 0.41 -10.29 6.73
CA THR A 504 0.71 -11.65 6.27
C THR A 504 2.18 -11.74 5.85
N LEU A 505 2.82 -12.89 6.06
CA LEU A 505 4.21 -13.12 5.61
C LEU A 505 4.31 -13.38 4.09
N LYS A 506 3.18 -13.37 3.39
CA LYS A 506 3.15 -13.65 1.95
C LYS A 506 3.87 -12.56 1.17
N THR A 507 4.78 -12.99 0.32
CA THR A 507 5.38 -12.14 -0.72
C THR A 507 4.31 -11.78 -1.75
N PHE A 508 4.05 -10.48 -1.91
CA PHE A 508 3.23 -10.01 -3.02
C PHE A 508 4.09 -9.86 -4.26
N HIS A 509 3.62 -10.36 -5.38
CA HIS A 509 4.20 -10.01 -6.67
C HIS A 509 3.84 -8.56 -6.99
N PHE A 510 4.84 -7.78 -7.32
CA PHE A 510 4.66 -6.38 -7.66
C PHE A 510 3.72 -6.26 -8.88
N ALA A 511 2.66 -5.47 -8.76
CA ALA A 511 1.72 -5.26 -9.85
C ALA A 511 2.45 -4.65 -11.05
N GLY A 512 2.61 -5.42 -12.14
CA GLY A 512 3.32 -5.01 -13.35
C GLY A 512 4.67 -5.68 -13.59
N VAL A 513 5.26 -6.34 -12.57
CA VAL A 513 6.53 -7.10 -12.72
C VAL A 513 6.37 -8.45 -12.01
N ALA A 514 5.70 -9.37 -12.67
CA ALA A 514 5.39 -10.70 -12.13
C ALA A 514 6.63 -11.56 -11.79
N SER A 515 7.81 -11.13 -12.23
CA SER A 515 9.06 -11.87 -12.05
C SER A 515 9.95 -11.39 -10.89
N MET A 516 9.58 -10.30 -10.20
CA MET A 516 10.38 -9.77 -9.10
C MET A 516 9.73 -10.11 -7.76
N ASN A 517 10.49 -10.80 -6.93
CA ASN A 517 10.12 -11.05 -5.54
C ASN A 517 10.63 -9.89 -4.70
N ILE A 518 9.74 -9.15 -4.08
CA ILE A 518 10.08 -8.08 -3.15
C ILE A 518 9.73 -8.55 -1.75
N THR A 519 10.69 -8.45 -0.84
CA THR A 519 10.44 -8.70 0.58
C THR A 519 9.49 -7.63 1.11
N GLN A 520 8.34 -8.05 1.59
CA GLN A 520 7.30 -7.15 2.13
C GLN A 520 6.82 -7.66 3.49
N GLY A 521 6.05 -6.82 4.20
CA GLY A 521 5.49 -7.16 5.50
C GLY A 521 6.52 -7.13 6.62
N VAL A 522 6.32 -7.97 7.63
CA VAL A 522 7.14 -8.02 8.86
C VAL A 522 8.63 -8.18 8.59
N PRO A 523 9.10 -9.08 7.68
CA PRO A 523 10.52 -9.20 7.37
C PRO A 523 11.14 -7.88 6.87
N ARG A 524 10.42 -7.14 6.02
CA ARG A 524 10.89 -5.86 5.51
C ARG A 524 10.99 -4.79 6.59
N ILE A 525 9.95 -4.65 7.41
CA ILE A 525 9.98 -3.70 8.54
C ILE A 525 11.13 -4.04 9.49
N LYS A 526 11.38 -5.32 9.74
CA LYS A 526 12.51 -5.79 10.55
C LYS A 526 13.87 -5.38 9.96
N GLU A 527 14.04 -5.46 8.64
CA GLU A 527 15.26 -4.97 7.96
C GLU A 527 15.43 -3.45 8.14
N ILE A 528 14.36 -2.68 7.98
CA ILE A 528 14.37 -1.22 8.12
C ILE A 528 14.72 -0.82 9.55
N ILE A 529 14.00 -1.35 10.55
CA ILE A 529 14.22 -1.05 11.96
C ILE A 529 15.64 -1.46 12.42
N ASN A 530 16.18 -2.53 11.85
CA ASN A 530 17.55 -2.97 12.16
C ASN A 530 18.61 -2.08 11.52
N GLY A 531 18.27 -1.23 10.55
CA GLY A 531 19.26 -0.54 9.73
C GLY A 531 20.22 -1.54 9.06
N ALA A 532 19.65 -2.58 8.43
CA ALA A 532 20.41 -3.71 7.92
C ALA A 532 21.37 -3.28 6.80
N LYS A 533 22.67 -3.65 6.94
CA LYS A 533 23.67 -3.41 5.90
C LYS A 533 23.51 -4.29 4.65
N ARG A 534 22.82 -5.41 4.79
CA ARG A 534 22.45 -6.29 3.67
C ARG A 534 20.96 -6.58 3.77
N ILE A 535 20.25 -6.34 2.70
CA ILE A 535 18.82 -6.61 2.58
C ILE A 535 18.60 -7.74 1.60
N SER A 536 17.47 -8.45 1.75
CA SER A 536 17.18 -9.65 0.95
C SER A 536 16.92 -9.32 -0.51
N THR A 537 16.24 -8.21 -0.78
CA THR A 537 15.83 -7.80 -2.13
C THR A 537 16.13 -6.32 -2.36
N PRO A 538 17.39 -5.96 -2.63
CA PRO A 538 17.74 -4.60 -3.00
C PRO A 538 17.18 -4.28 -4.40
N ILE A 539 16.42 -3.18 -4.51
CA ILE A 539 15.81 -2.74 -5.76
C ILE A 539 16.01 -1.24 -5.91
N ILE A 540 16.49 -0.86 -7.10
CA ILE A 540 16.60 0.53 -7.50
C ILE A 540 15.54 0.79 -8.56
N THR A 541 14.66 1.74 -8.30
CA THR A 541 13.66 2.21 -9.27
C THR A 541 14.25 3.35 -10.07
N VAL A 542 14.41 3.16 -11.37
CA VAL A 542 15.03 4.09 -12.28
C VAL A 542 13.97 4.71 -13.19
N GLU A 543 13.90 6.01 -13.22
CA GLU A 543 13.18 6.76 -14.24
C GLU A 543 14.15 7.17 -15.36
N LEU A 544 13.67 7.11 -16.60
CA LEU A 544 14.44 7.41 -17.79
C LEU A 544 14.21 8.85 -18.23
N GLU A 545 15.24 9.52 -18.75
CA GLU A 545 15.11 10.83 -19.38
C GLU A 545 14.16 10.76 -20.60
N HIS A 546 14.30 9.71 -21.41
CA HIS A 546 13.41 9.42 -22.54
C HIS A 546 12.55 8.19 -22.22
N ASN A 547 11.47 8.39 -21.48
CA ASN A 547 10.62 7.31 -20.99
C ASN A 547 9.59 6.79 -22.01
N SER A 548 9.43 7.44 -23.17
CA SER A 548 8.48 7.02 -24.22
C SER A 548 9.04 5.95 -25.17
N ASN A 549 10.38 5.76 -25.21
CA ASN A 549 11.03 4.90 -26.21
C ASN A 549 11.57 3.60 -25.59
N VAL A 550 11.00 2.45 -26.01
CA VAL A 550 11.43 1.11 -25.55
C VAL A 550 12.88 0.81 -25.94
N ASN A 551 13.35 1.27 -27.09
CA ASN A 551 14.71 0.98 -27.57
C ASN A 551 15.75 1.71 -26.72
N ALA A 552 15.47 2.96 -26.31
CA ALA A 552 16.30 3.68 -25.34
C ALA A 552 16.39 2.92 -24.01
N ALA A 553 15.25 2.42 -23.50
CA ALA A 553 15.20 1.61 -22.30
C ALA A 553 16.04 0.32 -22.44
N ARG A 554 16.02 -0.34 -23.59
CA ARG A 554 16.85 -1.54 -23.86
C ARG A 554 18.35 -1.25 -23.86
N ILE A 555 18.75 -0.13 -24.45
CA ILE A 555 20.17 0.29 -24.46
C ILE A 555 20.65 0.55 -23.02
N ILE A 556 19.88 1.31 -22.26
CA ILE A 556 20.21 1.63 -20.86
C ILE A 556 20.22 0.36 -20.01
N LYS A 557 19.27 -0.57 -20.23
CA LYS A 557 19.29 -1.88 -19.61
C LYS A 557 20.60 -2.61 -19.89
N GLY A 558 21.08 -2.63 -21.12
CA GLY A 558 22.34 -3.27 -21.51
C GLY A 558 23.59 -2.61 -20.87
N ARG A 559 23.50 -1.32 -20.52
CA ARG A 559 24.56 -0.60 -19.79
C ARG A 559 24.56 -0.92 -18.30
N ILE A 560 23.40 -1.08 -17.68
CA ILE A 560 23.24 -1.30 -16.24
C ILE A 560 23.35 -2.78 -15.87
N GLN A 561 22.68 -3.67 -16.61
CA GLN A 561 22.60 -5.08 -16.29
C GLN A 561 23.97 -5.76 -16.43
N LYS A 562 24.36 -6.49 -15.40
CA LYS A 562 25.55 -7.32 -15.42
C LYS A 562 25.43 -8.39 -16.49
N THR A 563 26.34 -8.37 -17.45
CA THR A 563 26.47 -9.39 -18.50
C THR A 563 27.76 -10.14 -18.30
N VAL A 564 27.69 -11.44 -18.17
CA VAL A 564 28.87 -12.30 -18.02
C VAL A 564 29.25 -12.97 -19.34
N LEU A 565 30.54 -13.28 -19.49
CA LEU A 565 31.07 -13.87 -20.72
C LEU A 565 30.35 -15.17 -21.12
N GLY A 566 29.87 -15.95 -20.14
CA GLY A 566 29.10 -17.18 -20.39
C GLY A 566 27.76 -16.96 -21.11
N GLN A 567 27.15 -15.77 -20.99
CA GLN A 567 25.90 -15.42 -21.66
C GLN A 567 26.09 -14.94 -23.10
N VAL A 568 27.27 -14.41 -23.40
CA VAL A 568 27.62 -13.81 -24.69
C VAL A 568 28.47 -14.75 -25.54
N ALA A 569 29.01 -15.81 -24.94
CA ALA A 569 29.82 -16.80 -25.63
C ALA A 569 28.96 -17.95 -26.19
N LYS A 570 29.06 -18.18 -27.51
CA LYS A 570 28.48 -19.34 -28.20
C LYS A 570 29.06 -20.64 -27.70
N SER A 571 30.37 -20.71 -27.47
CA SER A 571 31.05 -21.89 -26.93
C SER A 571 32.39 -21.56 -26.29
N ILE A 572 32.74 -22.26 -25.20
CA ILE A 572 34.02 -22.20 -24.51
C ILE A 572 34.62 -23.64 -24.53
N LYS A 573 35.67 -23.84 -25.32
CA LYS A 573 36.24 -25.16 -25.54
C LYS A 573 37.74 -25.18 -25.22
N ILE A 574 38.23 -26.24 -24.63
CA ILE A 574 39.66 -26.51 -24.48
C ILE A 574 40.14 -27.09 -25.81
N VAL A 575 41.18 -26.49 -26.37
CA VAL A 575 41.84 -26.94 -27.57
C VAL A 575 43.29 -27.31 -27.18
N MET A 576 43.60 -28.56 -27.39
CA MET A 576 44.97 -29.07 -27.16
C MET A 576 45.53 -29.53 -28.48
N THR A 577 46.63 -28.95 -28.88
CA THR A 577 47.44 -29.34 -30.04
C THR A 577 48.74 -29.88 -29.58
N SER A 578 49.48 -30.58 -30.45
CA SER A 578 50.81 -31.13 -30.12
C SER A 578 51.81 -30.07 -29.62
N ARG A 579 51.60 -28.78 -29.93
CA ARG A 579 52.54 -27.71 -29.58
C ARG A 579 52.00 -26.69 -28.58
N SER A 580 50.68 -26.58 -28.40
CA SER A 580 50.06 -25.61 -27.55
C SER A 580 48.71 -26.08 -26.97
N ALA A 581 48.41 -25.61 -25.79
CA ALA A 581 47.10 -25.82 -25.16
C ALA A 581 46.46 -24.46 -24.81
N SER A 582 45.25 -24.29 -25.24
CA SER A 582 44.50 -23.03 -25.07
C SER A 582 43.04 -23.26 -24.77
N VAL A 583 42.36 -22.27 -24.21
CA VAL A 583 40.90 -22.19 -24.07
C VAL A 583 40.39 -21.29 -25.17
N LYS A 584 39.58 -21.81 -26.10
CA LYS A 584 39.03 -21.06 -27.20
C LYS A 584 37.61 -20.60 -26.82
N VAL A 585 37.38 -19.31 -26.82
CA VAL A 585 36.09 -18.66 -26.59
C VAL A 585 35.57 -18.16 -27.93
N THR A 586 34.37 -18.53 -28.30
CA THR A 586 33.71 -18.03 -29.51
C THR A 586 32.54 -17.16 -29.06
N LEU A 587 32.55 -15.88 -29.40
CA LEU A 587 31.47 -14.93 -29.08
C LEU A 587 30.28 -15.15 -30.00
N ASP A 588 29.08 -14.96 -29.49
CA ASP A 588 27.83 -14.96 -30.27
C ASP A 588 27.50 -13.51 -30.70
N MET A 589 28.01 -13.15 -31.87
CA MET A 589 27.84 -11.82 -32.44
C MET A 589 26.35 -11.49 -32.73
N LYS A 590 25.50 -12.51 -32.88
CA LYS A 590 24.07 -12.33 -33.10
C LYS A 590 23.40 -11.85 -31.82
N THR A 591 23.61 -12.54 -30.72
CA THR A 591 23.09 -12.16 -29.38
C THR A 591 23.64 -10.81 -28.93
N ILE A 592 24.91 -10.48 -29.21
CA ILE A 592 25.51 -9.18 -28.89
C ILE A 592 24.79 -8.06 -29.63
N ARG A 593 24.47 -8.23 -30.92
CA ARG A 593 23.76 -7.22 -31.72
C ARG A 593 22.28 -7.08 -31.29
N GLU A 594 21.60 -8.21 -31.06
CA GLU A 594 20.20 -8.21 -30.61
C GLU A 594 20.03 -7.55 -29.22
N ALA A 595 20.99 -7.77 -28.32
CA ALA A 595 21.01 -7.15 -26.99
C ALA A 595 21.63 -5.73 -26.98
N GLN A 596 22.10 -5.21 -28.13
CA GLN A 596 22.70 -3.85 -28.28
C GLN A 596 23.86 -3.59 -27.31
N LEU A 597 24.68 -4.62 -27.06
CA LEU A 597 25.74 -4.53 -26.03
C LEU A 597 26.98 -3.80 -26.46
N SER A 598 27.20 -3.52 -27.77
CA SER A 598 28.40 -2.85 -28.30
C SER A 598 29.71 -3.45 -27.81
N LEU A 599 29.84 -4.78 -27.91
CA LEU A 599 31.01 -5.52 -27.44
C LEU A 599 31.81 -6.06 -28.62
N ASP A 600 33.12 -5.81 -28.60
CA ASP A 600 34.08 -6.33 -29.54
C ASP A 600 35.04 -7.30 -28.85
N ALA A 601 35.68 -8.20 -29.64
CA ALA A 601 36.62 -9.17 -29.12
C ALA A 601 37.82 -8.52 -28.39
N ASN A 602 38.26 -7.34 -28.82
CA ASN A 602 39.32 -6.58 -28.18
C ASN A 602 38.91 -6.09 -26.79
N ILE A 603 37.68 -5.54 -26.66
CA ILE A 603 37.14 -5.08 -25.37
C ILE A 603 37.04 -6.26 -24.40
N VAL A 604 36.54 -7.42 -24.88
CA VAL A 604 36.44 -8.62 -24.06
C VAL A 604 37.84 -9.09 -23.59
N ARG A 605 38.85 -9.00 -24.45
CA ARG A 605 40.23 -9.31 -24.08
C ARG A 605 40.73 -8.42 -22.93
N GLU A 606 40.53 -7.11 -23.00
CA GLU A 606 40.93 -6.16 -21.96
C GLU A 606 40.22 -6.44 -20.64
N LEU A 607 38.92 -6.70 -20.65
CA LEU A 607 38.13 -7.00 -19.46
C LEU A 607 38.58 -8.32 -18.79
N ILE A 608 38.98 -9.31 -19.59
CA ILE A 608 39.56 -10.55 -19.04
C ILE A 608 40.89 -10.26 -18.34
N LEU A 609 41.71 -9.38 -18.94
CA LEU A 609 43.00 -8.96 -18.34
C LEU A 609 42.84 -8.11 -17.09
N GLU A 610 41.74 -7.33 -16.97
CA GLU A 610 41.44 -6.56 -15.77
C GLU A 610 40.99 -7.42 -14.59
N THR A 611 40.52 -8.65 -14.82
CA THR A 611 40.03 -9.53 -13.75
C THR A 611 41.23 -10.12 -12.96
N PRO A 612 41.46 -9.73 -11.67
CA PRO A 612 42.68 -10.06 -10.97
C PRO A 612 42.95 -11.56 -10.76
N LYS A 613 41.83 -12.32 -10.57
CA LYS A 613 41.89 -13.78 -10.36
C LYS A 613 42.34 -14.55 -11.60
N ILE A 614 41.98 -14.05 -12.75
CA ILE A 614 42.30 -14.67 -14.05
C ILE A 614 43.66 -14.18 -14.55
N LYS A 615 43.94 -12.89 -14.43
CA LYS A 615 45.23 -12.30 -14.81
C LYS A 615 46.43 -13.05 -14.26
N ARG A 616 46.36 -13.54 -13.04
CA ARG A 616 47.45 -14.31 -12.40
C ARG A 616 47.69 -15.70 -13.01
N LYS A 617 46.69 -16.23 -13.72
CA LYS A 617 46.71 -17.59 -14.35
C LYS A 617 46.91 -17.54 -15.86
N LEU A 618 47.05 -16.34 -16.41
CA LEU A 618 47.15 -16.12 -17.84
C LEU A 618 48.60 -15.89 -18.25
N GLN A 619 48.99 -16.42 -19.42
CA GLN A 619 50.21 -16.10 -20.10
C GLN A 619 49.98 -15.03 -21.17
N ARG A 620 49.00 -15.30 -22.07
CA ARG A 620 48.65 -14.37 -23.14
C ARG A 620 47.21 -14.64 -23.65
N ILE A 621 46.64 -13.68 -24.34
CA ILE A 621 45.37 -13.80 -25.02
C ILE A 621 45.55 -13.34 -26.46
N ASN A 622 45.17 -14.17 -27.41
CA ASN A 622 45.18 -13.83 -28.83
C ASN A 622 43.74 -13.62 -29.31
N VAL A 623 43.52 -12.55 -30.03
CA VAL A 623 42.24 -12.29 -30.72
C VAL A 623 42.34 -12.81 -32.13
N LEU A 624 41.45 -13.71 -32.53
CA LEU A 624 41.34 -14.23 -33.88
C LEU A 624 40.19 -13.53 -34.61
N GLU A 625 40.19 -13.60 -35.92
CA GLU A 625 39.09 -13.13 -36.75
C GLU A 625 37.77 -13.80 -36.38
N ASP A 626 36.61 -13.18 -36.68
CA ASP A 626 35.26 -13.66 -36.38
C ASP A 626 34.86 -13.70 -34.88
N GLY A 627 35.40 -12.84 -34.05
CA GLY A 627 34.98 -12.79 -32.62
C GLY A 627 35.43 -14.01 -31.82
N LYS A 628 36.56 -14.61 -32.17
CA LYS A 628 37.15 -15.75 -31.46
C LYS A 628 38.35 -15.29 -30.64
N LEU A 629 38.43 -15.73 -29.40
CA LEU A 629 39.53 -15.45 -28.48
C LEU A 629 40.22 -16.78 -28.09
N GLU A 630 41.54 -16.78 -28.09
CA GLU A 630 42.36 -17.86 -27.55
C GLU A 630 43.11 -17.41 -26.29
N VAL A 631 42.83 -18.08 -25.18
CA VAL A 631 43.38 -17.81 -23.86
C VAL A 631 44.38 -18.87 -23.50
N PHE A 632 45.65 -18.49 -23.29
CA PHE A 632 46.73 -19.40 -22.94
C PHE A 632 46.99 -19.34 -21.44
N PRO A 633 47.02 -20.51 -20.78
CA PRO A 633 47.34 -20.59 -19.34
C PRO A 633 48.81 -20.25 -19.07
N GLY A 634 49.07 -19.61 -17.92
CA GLY A 634 50.41 -19.40 -17.40
C GLY A 634 50.68 -20.38 -16.27
N GLY A 635 51.74 -21.16 -16.33
CA GLY A 635 52.09 -22.09 -15.25
C GLY A 635 52.95 -23.25 -15.72
N ASP A 636 53.30 -24.16 -14.78
CA ASP A 636 54.10 -25.31 -15.01
C ASP A 636 53.43 -26.37 -15.92
N ARG A 637 54.20 -26.98 -16.83
CA ARG A 637 53.69 -27.98 -17.74
C ARG A 637 53.03 -29.18 -17.03
N ASN A 638 53.42 -29.50 -15.83
CA ASN A 638 52.89 -30.59 -15.02
C ASN A 638 51.48 -30.33 -14.50
N LYS A 639 51.06 -29.07 -14.38
CA LYS A 639 49.74 -28.64 -13.90
C LYS A 639 48.83 -28.07 -15.01
N LEU A 640 49.31 -28.14 -16.26
CA LEU A 640 48.66 -27.50 -17.41
C LEU A 640 47.18 -27.89 -17.56
N HIS A 641 46.87 -29.17 -17.43
CA HIS A 641 45.50 -29.67 -17.57
C HIS A 641 44.54 -29.11 -16.48
N PHE A 642 45.01 -29.04 -15.25
CA PHE A 642 44.28 -28.47 -14.14
C PHE A 642 44.04 -26.99 -14.34
N GLU A 643 45.03 -26.26 -14.82
CA GLU A 643 44.91 -24.81 -15.05
C GLU A 643 43.98 -24.51 -16.23
N LEU A 644 43.97 -25.32 -17.31
CA LEU A 644 43.02 -25.19 -18.40
C LEU A 644 41.59 -25.40 -17.95
N HIS A 645 41.29 -26.40 -17.13
CA HIS A 645 40.00 -26.62 -16.56
C HIS A 645 39.58 -25.53 -15.57
N SER A 646 40.54 -25.06 -14.77
CA SER A 646 40.29 -23.92 -13.89
C SER A 646 39.91 -22.66 -14.67
N LEU A 647 40.67 -22.34 -15.73
CA LEU A 647 40.37 -21.20 -16.62
C LEU A 647 39.01 -21.39 -17.33
N LYS A 648 38.71 -22.58 -17.86
CA LYS A 648 37.43 -22.87 -18.48
C LYS A 648 36.26 -22.61 -17.54
N ASN A 649 36.40 -22.93 -16.25
CA ASN A 649 35.36 -22.74 -15.27
C ASN A 649 35.27 -21.26 -14.78
N MET A 650 36.37 -20.50 -14.82
CA MET A 650 36.41 -19.10 -14.38
C MET A 650 36.00 -18.13 -15.49
N LEU A 651 36.30 -18.41 -16.76
CA LEU A 651 36.02 -17.52 -17.89
C LEU A 651 34.52 -17.18 -18.03
N PRO A 652 33.56 -18.13 -17.91
CA PRO A 652 32.14 -17.81 -18.00
C PRO A 652 31.65 -16.78 -16.98
N ALA A 653 32.32 -16.65 -15.84
CA ALA A 653 31.95 -15.75 -14.75
C ALA A 653 32.52 -14.32 -14.90
N VAL A 654 33.33 -14.06 -15.93
CA VAL A 654 33.89 -12.72 -16.20
C VAL A 654 32.80 -11.76 -16.59
N VAL A 655 32.72 -10.63 -15.92
CA VAL A 655 31.78 -9.55 -16.26
C VAL A 655 32.29 -8.80 -17.46
N VAL A 656 31.53 -8.80 -18.53
CA VAL A 656 31.90 -8.20 -19.82
C VAL A 656 31.25 -6.82 -19.98
N LYS A 657 30.08 -6.59 -19.40
CA LYS A 657 29.40 -5.31 -19.41
C LYS A 657 28.47 -5.15 -18.21
N GLY A 658 28.16 -3.92 -17.84
CA GLY A 658 27.24 -3.63 -16.75
C GLY A 658 27.90 -3.45 -15.40
N ILE A 659 27.09 -3.14 -14.42
CA ILE A 659 27.53 -2.89 -13.03
C ILE A 659 27.66 -4.25 -12.32
N LYS A 660 28.80 -4.49 -11.68
CA LYS A 660 29.12 -5.81 -11.08
C LYS A 660 28.14 -6.26 -10.01
N THR A 661 27.51 -5.32 -9.30
CA THR A 661 26.58 -5.54 -8.18
C THR A 661 25.12 -5.67 -8.61
N VAL A 662 24.81 -5.43 -9.88
CA VAL A 662 23.46 -5.53 -10.45
C VAL A 662 23.26 -6.92 -11.05
N GLU A 663 22.24 -7.63 -10.60
CA GLU A 663 21.94 -8.97 -11.09
C GLU A 663 21.03 -8.95 -12.32
N ARG A 664 19.92 -8.19 -12.24
CA ARG A 664 18.90 -8.17 -13.28
C ARG A 664 18.25 -6.80 -13.40
N VAL A 665 17.84 -6.45 -14.61
CA VAL A 665 17.08 -5.22 -14.91
C VAL A 665 15.80 -5.59 -15.64
N VAL A 666 14.66 -5.10 -15.14
CA VAL A 666 13.34 -5.33 -15.73
C VAL A 666 12.75 -4.00 -16.17
N ILE A 667 12.28 -3.94 -17.41
CA ILE A 667 11.57 -2.78 -17.95
C ILE A 667 10.08 -3.00 -17.69
N ALA A 668 9.44 -2.03 -17.03
CA ALA A 668 8.02 -2.05 -16.75
C ALA A 668 7.33 -0.85 -17.40
N GLN A 669 6.15 -1.08 -17.95
CA GLN A 669 5.29 -0.01 -18.45
C GLN A 669 4.52 0.59 -17.28
N LYS A 670 4.61 1.91 -17.08
CA LYS A 670 3.81 2.61 -16.07
C LYS A 670 2.35 2.57 -16.49
N LYS A 671 1.47 2.03 -15.65
CA LYS A 671 0.02 2.16 -15.87
C LYS A 671 -0.32 3.63 -15.71
N LEU A 672 -0.95 4.20 -16.73
CA LEU A 672 -1.53 5.54 -16.65
C LEU A 672 -2.68 5.45 -15.65
N ASP A 673 -2.53 6.12 -14.51
CA ASP A 673 -3.68 6.42 -13.66
C ASP A 673 -4.54 7.44 -14.41
N ASP A 674 -5.87 7.25 -14.38
CA ASP A 674 -6.87 8.00 -15.16
C ASP A 674 -6.94 9.52 -14.85
N ALA A 675 -6.01 10.06 -14.09
CA ALA A 675 -6.01 11.44 -13.61
C ALA A 675 -5.09 12.40 -14.40
N GLU A 676 -4.19 11.90 -15.24
CA GLU A 676 -3.33 12.75 -16.07
C GLU A 676 -3.71 12.57 -17.53
N ASN A 677 -4.55 13.47 -18.03
CA ASN A 677 -4.79 13.69 -19.45
C ASN A 677 -3.53 14.24 -20.14
N ASP A 678 -2.47 13.45 -20.15
CA ASP A 678 -1.27 13.75 -20.93
C ASP A 678 -1.34 12.92 -22.21
N HIS A 679 -1.43 13.56 -23.35
CA HIS A 679 -1.45 12.97 -24.70
C HIS A 679 -0.14 12.25 -25.06
N GLY A 680 0.62 11.80 -24.07
CA GLY A 680 1.87 11.07 -24.24
C GLY A 680 1.65 9.56 -24.28
N GLY A 681 2.35 8.88 -25.19
CA GLY A 681 2.36 7.43 -25.33
C GLY A 681 2.82 6.66 -24.04
N PRO A 682 2.96 5.34 -24.11
CA PRO A 682 3.31 4.52 -22.96
C PRO A 682 4.63 4.97 -22.33
N LYS A 683 4.62 5.22 -21.01
CA LYS A 683 5.82 5.57 -20.24
C LYS A 683 6.47 4.31 -19.65
N TYR A 684 7.79 4.20 -19.75
CA TYR A 684 8.57 3.06 -19.29
C TYR A 684 9.48 3.44 -18.12
N ASN A 685 9.44 2.62 -17.06
CA ASN A 685 10.36 2.69 -15.94
C ASN A 685 11.19 1.41 -15.88
N MET A 686 12.34 1.47 -15.21
CA MET A 686 13.17 0.28 -15.00
C MET A 686 13.29 -0.04 -13.51
N PHE A 687 13.24 -1.34 -13.21
CA PHE A 687 13.55 -1.87 -11.89
C PHE A 687 14.88 -2.64 -11.98
N VAL A 688 15.84 -2.21 -11.19
CA VAL A 688 17.18 -2.77 -11.13
C VAL A 688 17.28 -3.59 -9.84
N GLU A 689 17.53 -4.87 -9.96
CA GLU A 689 17.73 -5.80 -8.86
C GLU A 689 19.23 -5.89 -8.54
N GLY A 690 19.60 -5.42 -7.35
CA GLY A 690 20.98 -5.33 -6.92
C GLY A 690 21.31 -4.03 -6.21
N THR A 691 22.59 -3.84 -5.90
CA THR A 691 23.16 -2.64 -5.26
C THR A 691 23.98 -1.84 -6.26
N GLY A 692 24.44 -0.64 -5.89
CA GLY A 692 25.23 0.23 -6.75
C GLY A 692 24.47 1.48 -7.21
N LEU A 693 23.70 2.11 -6.31
CA LEU A 693 22.89 3.31 -6.60
C LEU A 693 23.68 4.41 -7.29
N GLN A 694 24.89 4.71 -6.81
CA GLN A 694 25.75 5.76 -7.40
C GLN A 694 26.11 5.46 -8.85
N ALA A 695 26.50 4.20 -9.14
CA ALA A 695 26.83 3.80 -10.51
C ALA A 695 25.62 3.81 -11.43
N VAL A 696 24.45 3.42 -10.93
CA VAL A 696 23.20 3.45 -11.69
C VAL A 696 22.77 4.87 -12.01
N MET A 697 22.82 5.77 -11.02
CA MET A 697 22.49 7.20 -11.21
C MET A 697 23.45 7.89 -12.20
N GLY A 698 24.73 7.49 -12.24
CA GLY A 698 25.74 8.01 -13.15
C GLY A 698 25.68 7.42 -14.57
N THR A 699 24.73 6.50 -14.85
CA THR A 699 24.59 5.92 -16.19
C THR A 699 23.87 6.91 -17.12
N GLU A 700 24.42 7.14 -18.30
CA GLU A 700 23.81 8.03 -19.31
C GLU A 700 22.40 7.59 -19.68
N GLY A 701 21.45 8.53 -19.68
CA GLY A 701 20.04 8.32 -20.01
C GLY A 701 19.17 8.00 -18.78
N VAL A 702 19.74 7.94 -17.59
CA VAL A 702 19.02 7.79 -16.33
C VAL A 702 18.78 9.15 -15.68
N ASP A 703 17.52 9.44 -15.31
CA ASP A 703 17.21 10.61 -14.50
C ASP A 703 17.59 10.35 -13.03
N GLY A 704 18.81 10.77 -12.66
CA GLY A 704 19.33 10.58 -11.31
C GLY A 704 18.52 11.29 -10.22
N ARG A 705 17.76 12.36 -10.55
CA ARG A 705 16.95 13.11 -9.59
C ARG A 705 15.70 12.33 -9.15
N LYS A 706 15.18 11.48 -10.02
CA LYS A 706 13.96 10.69 -9.78
C LYS A 706 14.25 9.23 -9.45
N THR A 707 15.51 8.83 -9.48
CA THR A 707 15.92 7.47 -9.12
C THR A 707 15.78 7.25 -7.63
N LYS A 708 15.11 6.15 -7.24
CA LYS A 708 14.86 5.76 -5.84
C LYS A 708 15.49 4.39 -5.55
N CYS A 709 15.92 4.19 -4.31
CA CYS A 709 16.45 2.91 -3.84
C CYS A 709 15.77 2.53 -2.53
N ASN A 710 15.48 1.25 -2.36
CA ASN A 710 14.94 0.73 -1.12
C ASN A 710 16.01 0.41 -0.06
N HIS A 711 17.30 0.48 -0.40
CA HIS A 711 18.41 0.19 0.51
C HIS A 711 18.84 1.45 1.29
N ILE A 712 18.43 1.55 2.55
CA ILE A 712 18.58 2.75 3.39
C ILE A 712 20.05 3.14 3.57
N ILE A 713 20.93 2.17 3.84
CA ILE A 713 22.36 2.45 4.09
C ILE A 713 23.03 2.97 2.81
N GLU A 714 22.70 2.40 1.67
CA GLU A 714 23.24 2.86 0.39
C GLU A 714 22.75 4.27 0.03
N VAL A 715 21.49 4.58 0.35
CA VAL A 715 20.94 5.94 0.22
C VAL A 715 21.69 6.90 1.15
N GLN A 716 21.97 6.51 2.39
CA GLN A 716 22.76 7.31 3.31
C GLN A 716 24.17 7.62 2.76
N GLU A 717 24.86 6.60 2.23
CA GLU A 717 26.23 6.74 1.72
C GLU A 717 26.31 7.59 0.45
N THR A 718 25.28 7.57 -0.38
CA THR A 718 25.25 8.27 -1.67
C THR A 718 24.61 9.65 -1.61
N LEU A 719 23.44 9.76 -0.97
CA LEU A 719 22.59 10.96 -0.97
C LEU A 719 22.57 11.70 0.37
N GLY A 720 23.09 11.08 1.44
CA GLY A 720 23.14 11.68 2.76
C GLY A 720 22.04 11.24 3.69
N ILE A 721 22.09 11.75 4.95
CA ILE A 721 21.23 11.29 6.04
C ILE A 721 19.77 11.73 5.89
N GLU A 722 19.50 12.90 5.33
CA GLU A 722 18.14 13.39 5.11
C GLU A 722 17.39 12.55 4.06
N ALA A 723 18.10 12.14 3.00
CA ALA A 723 17.55 11.22 2.02
C ALA A 723 17.27 9.85 2.63
N ALA A 724 18.13 9.37 3.52
CA ALA A 724 17.92 8.12 4.26
C ALA A 724 16.72 8.23 5.21
N ARG A 725 16.54 9.36 5.90
CA ARG A 725 15.35 9.65 6.71
C ARG A 725 14.06 9.49 5.89
N LYS A 726 14.03 10.16 4.76
CA LYS A 726 12.85 10.06 3.86
C LYS A 726 12.65 8.66 3.31
N CYS A 727 13.73 7.96 2.96
CA CYS A 727 13.67 6.57 2.50
C CYS A 727 13.05 5.65 3.57
N ILE A 728 13.42 5.81 4.85
CA ILE A 728 12.84 5.04 5.97
C ILE A 728 11.33 5.27 6.04
N ILE A 729 10.88 6.52 5.96
CA ILE A 729 9.45 6.88 6.04
C ILE A 729 8.69 6.27 4.86
N ASP A 730 9.17 6.48 3.63
CA ASP A 730 8.51 6.01 2.41
C ASP A 730 8.43 4.48 2.37
N GLU A 731 9.48 3.77 2.79
CA GLU A 731 9.51 2.31 2.80
C GLU A 731 8.59 1.69 3.86
N ILE A 732 8.52 2.26 5.06
CA ILE A 732 7.59 1.81 6.09
C ILE A 732 6.16 2.07 5.64
N GLN A 733 5.87 3.28 5.14
CA GLN A 733 4.55 3.65 4.64
C GLN A 733 4.12 2.74 3.50
N GLY A 734 4.95 2.54 2.49
CA GLY A 734 4.65 1.66 1.35
C GLY A 734 4.43 0.21 1.77
N THR A 735 5.20 -0.29 2.74
CA THR A 735 5.02 -1.64 3.28
C THR A 735 3.68 -1.77 4.03
N MET A 736 3.28 -0.76 4.82
CA MET A 736 2.00 -0.75 5.53
C MET A 736 0.81 -0.63 4.57
N GLU A 737 0.87 0.28 3.61
CA GLU A 737 -0.18 0.51 2.62
C GLU A 737 -0.41 -0.70 1.71
N SER A 738 0.66 -1.42 1.33
CA SER A 738 0.54 -2.65 0.52
C SER A 738 -0.27 -3.76 1.23
N HIS A 739 -0.34 -3.72 2.56
CA HIS A 739 -1.15 -4.62 3.38
C HIS A 739 -2.51 -4.02 3.78
N GLY A 740 -2.88 -2.86 3.22
CA GLY A 740 -4.15 -2.19 3.48
C GLY A 740 -4.24 -1.53 4.87
N MET A 741 -3.10 -1.27 5.50
CA MET A 741 -3.02 -0.59 6.79
C MET A 741 -2.58 0.85 6.60
N SER A 742 -3.33 1.79 7.18
CA SER A 742 -2.99 3.20 7.20
C SER A 742 -2.52 3.59 8.60
N ILE A 743 -1.25 3.98 8.72
CA ILE A 743 -0.67 4.56 9.94
C ILE A 743 -0.41 6.03 9.68
N ASP A 744 -0.54 6.86 10.72
CA ASP A 744 -0.23 8.27 10.59
C ASP A 744 1.27 8.46 10.34
N ILE A 745 1.60 9.30 9.36
CA ILE A 745 2.97 9.55 8.92
C ILE A 745 3.86 10.11 10.06
N ARG A 746 3.26 10.82 11.03
CA ARG A 746 4.00 11.45 12.13
C ARG A 746 4.71 10.43 13.01
N HIS A 747 4.10 9.25 13.24
CA HIS A 747 4.74 8.17 13.99
C HIS A 747 5.95 7.60 13.26
N MET A 748 5.87 7.49 11.93
CA MET A 748 6.99 7.02 11.11
C MET A 748 8.09 8.07 11.02
N MET A 749 7.74 9.36 10.96
CA MET A 749 8.68 10.46 11.02
C MET A 749 9.46 10.46 12.35
N LEU A 750 8.77 10.29 13.48
CA LEU A 750 9.43 10.19 14.79
C LEU A 750 10.44 9.04 14.83
N LEU A 751 10.04 7.86 14.34
CA LEU A 751 10.95 6.71 14.27
C LEU A 751 12.18 6.99 13.41
N ALA A 752 11.97 7.56 12.22
CA ALA A 752 13.06 7.90 11.30
C ALA A 752 14.02 8.94 11.92
N ASP A 753 13.47 9.95 12.61
CA ASP A 753 14.27 10.99 13.27
C ASP A 753 15.14 10.42 14.39
N VAL A 754 14.61 9.51 15.19
CA VAL A 754 15.41 8.81 16.21
C VAL A 754 16.50 7.98 15.58
N MET A 755 16.23 7.26 14.50
CA MET A 755 17.21 6.43 13.82
C MET A 755 18.33 7.24 13.15
N THR A 756 18.05 8.49 12.77
CA THR A 756 18.98 9.35 12.01
C THR A 756 19.55 10.52 12.82
N SER A 757 19.15 10.68 14.09
CA SER A 757 19.53 11.82 14.95
C SER A 757 21.03 12.04 15.14
N ARG A 758 21.85 11.01 15.01
CA ARG A 758 23.31 11.06 15.17
C ARG A 758 24.09 11.27 13.86
N GLY A 759 23.41 11.60 12.78
CA GLY A 759 24.04 11.78 11.45
C GLY A 759 24.39 10.48 10.72
N VAL A 760 24.11 9.34 11.33
CA VAL A 760 24.24 7.99 10.75
C VAL A 760 22.98 7.19 11.05
N VAL A 761 22.60 6.28 10.17
CA VAL A 761 21.46 5.41 10.42
C VAL A 761 21.82 4.39 11.49
N LEU A 762 21.17 4.51 12.63
CA LEU A 762 21.28 3.58 13.76
C LEU A 762 20.01 2.73 13.83
N GLY A 763 20.18 1.43 13.71
CA GLY A 763 19.04 0.51 13.88
C GLY A 763 18.63 0.41 15.36
N ILE A 764 17.34 0.17 15.61
CA ILE A 764 16.82 -0.10 16.96
C ILE A 764 17.16 -1.55 17.34
N THR A 765 18.43 -1.77 17.56
CA THR A 765 19.04 -3.02 18.02
C THR A 765 19.88 -2.74 19.25
N ARG A 766 20.28 -3.78 20.00
CA ARG A 766 21.18 -3.63 21.15
C ARG A 766 22.46 -2.84 20.80
N PHE A 767 23.01 -3.02 19.61
CA PHE A 767 24.22 -2.31 19.15
C PHE A 767 23.95 -0.86 18.73
N GLY A 768 22.77 -0.61 18.12
CA GLY A 768 22.39 0.74 17.69
C GLY A 768 21.98 1.61 18.87
N ILE A 769 21.14 1.09 19.78
CA ILE A 769 20.69 1.81 20.98
C ILE A 769 21.88 2.18 21.88
N GLN A 770 22.89 1.31 21.98
CA GLN A 770 24.12 1.61 22.72
C GLN A 770 24.87 2.83 22.19
N LYS A 771 24.74 3.12 20.88
CA LYS A 771 25.34 4.29 20.22
C LYS A 771 24.46 5.54 20.29
N MET A 772 23.23 5.43 20.76
CA MET A 772 22.28 6.54 20.89
C MET A 772 22.46 7.35 22.17
N ASP A 773 23.48 7.09 22.95
CA ASP A 773 23.82 7.82 24.17
C ASP A 773 22.71 7.77 25.24
N LYS A 774 22.15 6.58 25.43
CA LYS A 774 21.14 6.29 26.44
C LYS A 774 21.79 5.97 27.81
N SER A 775 21.01 6.11 28.88
CA SER A 775 21.45 5.81 30.24
C SER A 775 21.88 4.35 30.43
N VAL A 776 22.67 4.10 31.46
CA VAL A 776 23.19 2.76 31.76
C VAL A 776 22.08 1.81 32.14
N LEU A 777 21.16 2.24 33.02
CA LEU A 777 20.05 1.41 33.49
C LEU A 777 19.05 1.10 32.36
N MET A 778 18.80 2.05 31.45
CA MET A 778 17.98 1.83 30.26
C MET A 778 18.61 0.76 29.37
N LEU A 779 19.89 0.85 29.05
CA LEU A 779 20.61 -0.15 28.27
C LEU A 779 20.60 -1.53 28.93
N ALA A 780 20.83 -1.58 30.26
CA ALA A 780 20.80 -2.80 31.03
C ALA A 780 19.41 -3.46 31.07
N SER A 781 18.35 -2.66 31.09
CA SER A 781 16.95 -3.15 31.09
C SER A 781 16.50 -3.73 29.75
N PHE A 782 17.19 -3.39 28.67
CA PHE A 782 16.83 -3.86 27.33
C PHE A 782 17.41 -5.25 27.01
N GLU A 783 18.73 -5.36 26.90
CA GLU A 783 19.43 -6.64 26.61
C GLU A 783 20.86 -6.58 27.16
N LYS A 784 21.47 -7.75 27.40
CA LYS A 784 22.84 -7.87 27.90
C LYS A 784 23.13 -7.08 29.19
N THR A 785 22.26 -7.25 30.17
CA THR A 785 22.28 -6.53 31.46
C THR A 785 23.64 -6.56 32.13
N SER A 786 24.27 -7.73 32.27
CA SER A 786 25.56 -7.90 32.91
C SER A 786 26.70 -7.15 32.21
N ASP A 787 26.72 -7.20 30.88
CA ASP A 787 27.75 -6.54 30.08
C ASP A 787 27.70 -5.02 30.25
N HIS A 788 26.47 -4.45 30.22
CA HIS A 788 26.27 -3.01 30.37
C HIS A 788 26.63 -2.52 31.77
N LEU A 789 26.18 -3.24 32.82
CA LEU A 789 26.51 -2.90 34.19
C LEU A 789 28.00 -3.02 34.47
N PHE A 790 28.64 -4.07 33.98
CA PHE A 790 30.10 -4.23 34.10
C PHE A 790 30.86 -3.10 33.42
N ASN A 791 30.51 -2.78 32.17
CA ASN A 791 31.17 -1.70 31.43
C ASN A 791 30.94 -0.32 32.09
N ALA A 792 29.79 -0.08 32.66
CA ALA A 792 29.50 1.14 33.40
C ALA A 792 30.34 1.25 34.69
N SER A 793 30.43 0.15 35.43
CA SER A 793 31.28 0.10 36.65
C SER A 793 32.75 0.35 36.35
N VAL A 794 33.29 -0.32 35.29
CA VAL A 794 34.69 -0.12 34.88
C VAL A 794 34.96 1.31 34.44
N LYS A 795 34.02 1.97 33.80
CA LYS A 795 34.15 3.33 33.28
C LYS A 795 33.73 4.43 34.26
N GLY A 796 33.19 4.07 35.42
CA GLY A 796 32.68 5.01 36.41
C GLY A 796 31.58 5.92 35.85
N LYS A 797 30.62 5.34 35.13
CA LYS A 797 29.52 6.11 34.55
C LYS A 797 28.42 6.37 35.58
N ASP A 798 27.97 7.62 35.66
CA ASP A 798 26.87 8.05 36.49
C ASP A 798 25.55 7.96 35.69
N ASP A 799 24.48 7.63 36.39
CA ASP A 799 23.09 7.61 35.84
C ASP A 799 22.22 8.61 36.62
N LYS A 800 21.65 9.56 35.91
CA LYS A 800 20.83 10.63 36.53
C LYS A 800 19.42 10.22 36.90
N ILE A 801 18.98 9.01 36.52
CA ILE A 801 17.64 8.47 36.82
C ILE A 801 16.52 9.39 36.34
N GLU A 802 16.61 9.85 35.11
CA GLU A 802 15.63 10.75 34.49
C GLU A 802 14.71 9.99 33.49
N GLY A 803 15.12 8.83 33.00
CA GLY A 803 14.41 8.03 32.02
C GLY A 803 13.28 7.19 32.60
N VAL A 804 12.40 6.69 31.70
CA VAL A 804 11.22 5.87 32.09
C VAL A 804 11.63 4.58 32.77
N SER A 805 12.51 3.79 32.15
CA SER A 805 12.97 2.52 32.73
C SER A 805 13.70 2.67 34.05
N GLU A 806 14.50 3.68 34.19
CA GLU A 806 15.27 4.02 35.38
C GLU A 806 14.32 4.34 36.55
N CYS A 807 13.36 5.23 36.33
CA CYS A 807 12.36 5.59 37.33
C CYS A 807 11.53 4.37 37.76
N ILE A 808 11.15 3.48 36.82
CA ILE A 808 10.41 2.26 37.11
C ILE A 808 11.24 1.33 38.00
N ILE A 809 12.53 1.13 37.71
CA ILE A 809 13.44 0.28 38.50
C ILE A 809 13.60 0.83 39.91
N MET A 810 13.72 2.16 40.05
CA MET A 810 13.90 2.81 41.35
C MET A 810 12.60 3.06 42.11
N GLY A 811 11.43 2.82 41.50
CA GLY A 811 10.13 3.07 42.13
C GLY A 811 9.77 4.55 42.26
N ILE A 812 10.32 5.40 41.41
CA ILE A 812 10.11 6.84 41.40
C ILE A 812 9.07 7.21 40.32
N PRO A 813 8.18 8.22 40.56
CA PRO A 813 7.28 8.71 39.51
C PRO A 813 8.03 9.16 38.27
N VAL A 814 7.53 8.78 37.10
CA VAL A 814 8.13 9.09 35.80
C VAL A 814 7.84 10.55 35.41
N ALA A 815 8.81 11.26 34.85
CA ALA A 815 8.67 12.65 34.39
C ALA A 815 8.05 12.75 32.98
N ILE A 816 6.98 11.96 32.71
CA ILE A 816 6.22 11.96 31.46
C ILE A 816 4.72 12.04 31.80
N GLY A 817 3.92 12.58 30.89
CA GLY A 817 2.49 12.76 31.12
C GLY A 817 2.23 13.79 32.21
N THR A 818 1.38 13.46 33.16
CA THR A 818 1.09 14.34 34.31
C THR A 818 2.30 14.56 35.22
N GLY A 819 3.32 13.70 35.14
CA GLY A 819 4.57 13.83 35.91
C GLY A 819 5.53 14.91 35.42
N VAL A 820 5.30 15.49 34.25
CA VAL A 820 6.07 16.65 33.73
C VAL A 820 5.85 17.90 34.59
N LEU A 821 4.65 18.03 35.18
CA LEU A 821 4.30 19.17 36.03
C LEU A 821 4.97 19.07 37.43
N LYS A 822 5.79 20.03 37.74
CA LYS A 822 6.31 20.24 39.09
C LYS A 822 5.60 21.43 39.73
N ILE A 823 4.72 21.17 40.69
CA ILE A 823 4.01 22.22 41.43
C ILE A 823 4.84 22.53 42.66
N GLN A 824 5.25 23.79 42.80
CA GLN A 824 5.90 24.30 44.01
C GLN A 824 4.97 25.26 44.69
N GLN A 825 4.74 25.07 45.98
CA GLN A 825 4.06 26.07 46.82
C GLN A 825 5.05 27.18 47.13
N ARG A 826 4.70 28.41 46.79
CA ARG A 826 5.47 29.60 47.17
C ARG A 826 5.25 29.97 48.60
#